data_5f50e3a8b1fcb318c79afa5ae93d57fb
#
_entry.id   5f50e3a8b1fcb318c79afa5ae93d57fb
#
_cell.length_a   1.000
_cell.length_b   1.000
_cell.length_c   1.000
_cell.angle_alpha   90.00
_cell.angle_beta   90.00
_cell.angle_gamma   90.00
#
_symmetry.space_group_name_H-M   'P 1'
#
loop_
_entity.id
_entity.type
_entity.pdbx_description
1 polymer ?
#
loop_
_entity_poly.entity_id
_entity_poly.type
_entity_poly.pdbx_seq_one_letter_code
_entity_poly.pdbx_strand_id
1 'polypeptide(L)'
;MKNLPSKNLFVYTSSRALRAALQNESGGVLAPRITLAEFYEKALFVPDLVACSEIDRALFMKQAVSESKRAGERLKFPNELYEFMRNREYLFGFFKELATERVSIDALDLSDTYAWYAEHFEILRELAGAYARILREHGFYDEITLPALYELNESYLRGFERIKINIDGNPSAFEFEVFKRAAELSEVVLSFRATTLNSKPVRAVEELCGISLELGFAYRVNLGTGEILSREPLSMGGAVVCRGFELRSLQASYVFEKISSFVRTGIAPERIAVILPDESFAGTLRLYDERIARARSSHRMLNFAMGEKLKDSLFYVTLEKISQCLKEARKPKFGVDYHAFKSPDGGFLDAEDSAVQQNLALGNFASENSASQNFAQQNSAFDFEIFSNSKADLNFMSVGTFENTENFEILHEISAERANSAEEQSFSLDLAELQEPLEHVQQRDYSARAKQQESLRYSMQLEHIELEEEDRYSKSPEQRDRFRRSKIREGADEYLQRPSPQELDLFFASVGVDDALFGEFARDFAKQVSFEHFEALITKLACLPKISDALLQEKLKEPLYLIKILLRKFKDENLSLGNLIDLFLLEISRIKLDDVRGGKVTVMGLLESRGLQFDGVIIPDFNDDLVPKRSSGEMFLNSTLRARAGLISHADRENLQRFYYDGLLRGAKKSAICYLQSIEKLPSRFLKSFEVQQDAEFSQEDYLRLFGLEEFKPALCGQEDPVARHDFFAEELSFSRLDTFLECKRKYYYRYVFGLKEGLKFGEDNALLGKILHTSFQRLYERAGMKFSMQKFRSIYSQLAREAGIARFDAELELKSVEKLAGLLEGHEQIWSFSGSEVSLKGELDGVRLSGRIDRIDEDKTGRKFIIDYKRGSAKKHMEKFQLTFYRALLAQECECAYLSLKDCAFTTPGDKTPSLENLRETLSSIDKEFASEVAFTRTQAVQSCEYCDYKIICKGQIDGKI
;
A
#
# COMPACT_ATOMS: atom_id res chain seq x y z
N MET A 1 28.51 37.96 -42.35
CA MET A 1 27.47 36.96 -42.56
C MET A 1 27.96 35.59 -42.07
N LYS A 2 28.05 35.41 -40.80
CA LYS A 2 28.41 34.11 -40.19
C LYS A 2 27.43 33.87 -39.02
N ASN A 3 26.77 32.70 -39.03
CA ASN A 3 25.84 32.16 -38.05
C ASN A 3 24.38 32.59 -38.23
N LEU A 4 23.78 32.27 -39.39
CA LEU A 4 22.36 31.95 -39.42
C LEU A 4 22.14 30.62 -38.61
N PRO A 5 21.10 30.52 -37.72
CA PRO A 5 20.84 29.30 -37.00
C PRO A 5 20.68 28.17 -38.01
N SER A 6 21.22 26.97 -37.69
CA SER A 6 21.11 25.81 -38.55
C SER A 6 19.63 25.56 -38.79
N LYS A 7 19.22 25.48 -40.06
CA LYS A 7 17.84 25.17 -40.46
C LYS A 7 17.49 23.68 -40.19
N ASN A 8 18.07 23.09 -39.17
CA ASN A 8 17.81 21.74 -38.75
C ASN A 8 16.75 21.70 -37.64
N LEU A 9 15.79 20.82 -37.73
CA LEU A 9 14.86 20.51 -36.69
C LEU A 9 15.19 19.13 -36.09
N PHE A 10 15.24 19.02 -34.76
CA PHE A 10 15.43 17.76 -34.08
C PHE A 10 14.13 17.35 -33.35
N VAL A 11 13.64 16.17 -33.62
CA VAL A 11 12.40 15.63 -33.06
C VAL A 11 12.72 14.45 -32.15
N TYR A 12 12.30 14.52 -30.90
CA TYR A 12 12.54 13.53 -29.87
C TYR A 12 11.26 12.82 -29.45
N THR A 13 11.37 11.57 -29.03
CA THR A 13 10.23 10.77 -28.57
C THR A 13 9.61 11.25 -27.25
N SER A 14 10.38 11.99 -26.44
CA SER A 14 9.90 12.50 -25.15
C SER A 14 10.56 13.83 -24.78
N SER A 15 9.89 14.62 -23.93
CA SER A 15 10.42 15.85 -23.36
C SER A 15 11.69 15.64 -22.50
N ARG A 16 11.85 14.43 -21.92
CA ARG A 16 13.06 14.06 -21.16
C ARG A 16 14.24 13.80 -22.08
N ALA A 17 14.03 13.05 -23.16
CA ALA A 17 15.07 12.85 -24.18
C ALA A 17 15.53 14.19 -24.77
N LEU A 18 14.60 15.09 -25.03
CA LEU A 18 14.88 16.45 -25.49
C LEU A 18 15.74 17.22 -24.46
N ARG A 19 15.35 17.21 -23.17
CA ARG A 19 16.13 17.89 -22.11
C ARG A 19 17.52 17.28 -21.92
N ALA A 20 17.65 15.96 -21.97
CA ALA A 20 18.94 15.28 -21.89
C ALA A 20 19.86 15.65 -23.07
N ALA A 21 19.32 15.77 -24.28
CA ALA A 21 20.07 16.24 -25.44
C ALA A 21 20.53 17.69 -25.29
N LEU A 22 19.71 18.57 -24.68
CA LEU A 22 20.08 19.95 -24.40
C LEU A 22 21.21 20.09 -23.38
N GLN A 23 21.25 19.23 -22.35
CA GLN A 23 22.30 19.26 -21.32
C GLN A 23 23.68 18.88 -21.84
N ASN A 24 23.75 18.14 -22.94
CA ASN A 24 25.01 17.68 -23.52
C ASN A 24 25.63 18.70 -24.51
N GLU A 25 24.97 19.82 -24.78
CA GLU A 25 25.48 20.84 -25.70
C GLU A 25 25.94 22.10 -24.95
N SER A 26 27.13 22.55 -25.27
CA SER A 26 27.70 23.74 -24.70
C SER A 26 27.94 24.81 -25.79
N GLY A 27 27.29 25.97 -25.63
CA GLY A 27 27.57 27.21 -26.34
C GLY A 27 26.96 27.35 -27.74
N GLY A 28 26.55 28.57 -28.11
CA GLY A 28 26.01 28.91 -29.42
C GLY A 28 24.49 28.99 -29.52
N VAL A 29 23.98 29.31 -30.71
CA VAL A 29 22.55 29.28 -31.01
C VAL A 29 22.13 27.85 -31.29
N LEU A 30 21.27 27.30 -30.45
CA LEU A 30 20.81 25.95 -30.58
C LEU A 30 19.78 25.80 -31.71
N ALA A 31 19.87 24.70 -32.47
CA ALA A 31 18.86 24.35 -33.43
C ALA A 31 17.51 24.02 -32.71
N PRO A 32 16.36 24.31 -33.35
CA PRO A 32 15.04 23.96 -32.81
C PRO A 32 14.94 22.47 -32.45
N ARG A 33 14.40 22.21 -31.29
CA ARG A 33 14.16 20.87 -30.77
C ARG A 33 12.76 20.81 -30.23
N ILE A 34 12.03 19.77 -30.64
CA ILE A 34 10.64 19.55 -30.23
C ILE A 34 10.41 18.07 -29.93
N THR A 35 9.32 17.77 -29.24
CA THR A 35 8.84 16.41 -29.09
C THR A 35 8.08 15.97 -30.35
N LEU A 36 7.87 14.66 -30.47
CA LEU A 36 7.09 14.09 -31.56
C LEU A 36 5.63 14.59 -31.54
N ALA A 37 5.03 14.74 -30.36
CA ALA A 37 3.71 15.34 -30.22
C ALA A 37 3.65 16.79 -30.73
N GLU A 38 4.59 17.65 -30.31
CA GLU A 38 4.69 19.02 -30.79
C GLU A 38 4.98 19.08 -32.31
N PHE A 39 5.69 18.07 -32.85
CA PHE A 39 5.90 17.96 -34.29
C PHE A 39 4.56 17.78 -35.02
N TYR A 40 3.70 16.84 -34.56
CA TYR A 40 2.39 16.63 -35.17
C TYR A 40 1.50 17.87 -35.03
N GLU A 41 1.45 18.51 -33.87
CA GLU A 41 0.69 19.76 -33.66
C GLU A 41 1.05 20.88 -34.62
N LYS A 42 2.34 20.98 -35.02
CA LYS A 42 2.85 22.02 -35.91
C LYS A 42 2.85 21.63 -37.38
N ALA A 43 3.06 20.34 -37.66
CA ALA A 43 3.17 19.81 -39.02
C ALA A 43 1.82 19.45 -39.65
N LEU A 44 0.78 19.21 -38.82
CA LEU A 44 -0.53 18.80 -39.25
C LEU A 44 -1.60 19.84 -38.88
N PHE A 45 -2.60 19.96 -39.73
CA PHE A 45 -3.82 20.71 -39.42
C PHE A 45 -5.00 20.08 -40.15
N VAL A 46 -6.20 20.40 -39.72
CA VAL A 46 -7.44 20.00 -40.43
C VAL A 46 -8.15 21.28 -40.85
N PRO A 47 -8.38 21.51 -42.16
CA PRO A 47 -9.06 22.69 -42.63
C PRO A 47 -10.47 22.83 -42.04
N ASP A 48 -10.82 24.04 -41.62
CA ASP A 48 -12.15 24.44 -41.14
C ASP A 48 -12.64 23.72 -39.88
N LEU A 49 -11.80 22.88 -39.24
CA LEU A 49 -12.14 22.16 -38.02
C LEU A 49 -11.17 22.48 -36.90
N VAL A 50 -11.66 22.39 -35.67
CA VAL A 50 -10.85 22.63 -34.43
C VAL A 50 -10.69 21.33 -33.67
N ALA A 51 -9.56 21.13 -32.99
CA ALA A 51 -9.34 19.97 -32.14
C ALA A 51 -10.36 19.90 -30.99
N CYS A 52 -11.01 18.74 -30.86
CA CYS A 52 -12.05 18.50 -29.87
C CYS A 52 -11.45 18.35 -28.48
N SER A 53 -12.05 18.95 -27.45
CA SER A 53 -11.65 18.70 -26.07
C SER A 53 -12.00 17.28 -25.61
N GLU A 54 -11.31 16.76 -24.60
CA GLU A 54 -11.54 15.40 -24.08
C GLU A 54 -12.97 15.21 -23.55
N ILE A 55 -13.55 16.25 -22.93
CA ILE A 55 -14.93 16.24 -22.45
C ILE A 55 -15.92 16.23 -23.63
N ASP A 56 -15.67 17.04 -24.68
CA ASP A 56 -16.55 17.08 -25.85
C ASP A 56 -16.48 15.77 -26.62
N ARG A 57 -15.30 15.16 -26.75
CA ARG A 57 -15.14 13.81 -27.32
C ARG A 57 -16.03 12.80 -26.61
N ALA A 58 -16.00 12.79 -25.26
CA ALA A 58 -16.83 11.88 -24.46
C ALA A 58 -18.33 12.15 -24.63
N LEU A 59 -18.74 13.44 -24.69
CA LEU A 59 -20.12 13.84 -24.95
C LEU A 59 -20.59 13.33 -26.33
N PHE A 60 -19.83 13.60 -27.38
CA PHE A 60 -20.21 13.22 -28.75
C PHE A 60 -20.21 11.70 -28.95
N MET A 61 -19.29 10.97 -28.33
CA MET A 61 -19.30 9.52 -28.34
C MET A 61 -20.51 8.96 -27.57
N LYS A 62 -20.86 9.54 -26.41
CA LYS A 62 -22.08 9.18 -25.67
C LYS A 62 -23.33 9.44 -26.51
N GLN A 63 -23.39 10.57 -27.24
CA GLN A 63 -24.47 10.88 -28.13
C GLN A 63 -24.55 9.84 -29.26
N ALA A 64 -23.44 9.47 -29.90
CA ALA A 64 -23.39 8.43 -30.91
C ALA A 64 -23.91 7.08 -30.41
N VAL A 65 -23.50 6.69 -29.18
CA VAL A 65 -24.01 5.47 -28.53
C VAL A 65 -25.51 5.56 -28.27
N SER A 66 -26.02 6.72 -27.85
CA SER A 66 -27.45 6.92 -27.57
C SER A 66 -28.31 6.91 -28.82
N GLU A 67 -27.78 7.30 -30.00
CA GLU A 67 -28.45 7.22 -31.29
C GLU A 67 -28.62 5.77 -31.78
N SER A 68 -27.75 4.85 -31.34
CA SER A 68 -27.77 3.44 -31.70
C SER A 68 -28.43 2.58 -30.64
N LYS A 69 -29.72 2.22 -30.83
CA LYS A 69 -30.41 1.28 -29.92
C LYS A 69 -29.66 -0.06 -29.80
N ARG A 70 -29.05 -0.53 -30.91
CA ARG A 70 -28.27 -1.79 -30.94
C ARG A 70 -27.01 -1.72 -30.07
N ALA A 71 -26.38 -0.56 -29.91
CA ALA A 71 -25.21 -0.39 -29.07
C ALA A 71 -25.51 -0.64 -27.58
N GLY A 72 -26.63 -0.12 -27.09
CA GLY A 72 -27.07 -0.38 -25.70
C GLY A 72 -27.52 -1.82 -25.48
N GLU A 73 -28.30 -2.41 -26.42
CA GLU A 73 -28.88 -3.75 -26.27
C GLU A 73 -27.85 -4.86 -26.48
N ARG A 74 -26.97 -4.76 -27.48
CA ARG A 74 -26.06 -5.82 -27.93
C ARG A 74 -24.65 -5.67 -27.35
N LEU A 75 -24.08 -4.45 -27.35
CA LEU A 75 -22.76 -4.18 -26.81
C LEU A 75 -22.81 -3.81 -25.32
N LYS A 76 -24.02 -3.63 -24.75
CA LYS A 76 -24.25 -3.29 -23.34
C LYS A 76 -23.48 -2.04 -22.88
N PHE A 77 -23.31 -1.05 -23.75
CA PHE A 77 -22.76 0.22 -23.35
C PHE A 77 -23.73 0.93 -22.41
N PRO A 78 -23.28 1.36 -21.24
CA PRO A 78 -24.12 2.03 -20.28
C PRO A 78 -24.59 3.40 -20.79
N ASN A 79 -25.86 3.72 -20.57
CA ASN A 79 -26.42 5.05 -20.88
C ASN A 79 -26.10 6.08 -19.80
N GLU A 80 -25.84 5.63 -18.57
CA GLU A 80 -25.48 6.52 -17.46
C GLU A 80 -24.12 7.14 -17.71
N LEU A 81 -24.00 8.45 -17.48
CA LEU A 81 -22.80 9.22 -17.79
C LEU A 81 -21.56 8.68 -17.06
N TYR A 82 -21.66 8.40 -15.77
CA TYR A 82 -20.52 7.90 -14.99
C TYR A 82 -20.01 6.56 -15.51
N GLU A 83 -20.88 5.59 -15.71
CA GLU A 83 -20.51 4.27 -16.23
C GLU A 83 -19.95 4.35 -17.64
N PHE A 84 -20.52 5.25 -18.47
CA PHE A 84 -19.98 5.52 -19.81
C PHE A 84 -18.57 6.13 -19.72
N MET A 85 -18.36 7.14 -18.89
CA MET A 85 -17.06 7.80 -18.70
C MET A 85 -15.99 6.81 -18.22
N ARG A 86 -16.34 5.86 -17.37
CA ARG A 86 -15.47 4.80 -16.89
C ARG A 86 -15.02 3.83 -17.97
N ASN A 87 -15.92 3.50 -18.91
CA ASN A 87 -15.71 2.46 -19.91
C ASN A 87 -15.38 3.03 -21.31
N ARG A 88 -15.43 4.34 -21.51
CA ARG A 88 -15.24 4.99 -22.82
C ARG A 88 -13.89 4.68 -23.50
N GLU A 89 -12.85 4.46 -22.71
CA GLU A 89 -11.49 4.24 -23.18
C GLU A 89 -11.37 3.01 -24.09
N TYR A 90 -12.21 2.00 -23.90
CA TYR A 90 -12.25 0.83 -24.78
C TYR A 90 -12.69 1.19 -26.21
N LEU A 91 -13.71 2.05 -26.36
CA LEU A 91 -14.16 2.53 -27.67
C LEU A 91 -13.10 3.44 -28.31
N PHE A 92 -12.64 4.43 -27.55
CA PHE A 92 -11.65 5.37 -28.07
C PHE A 92 -10.34 4.66 -28.44
N GLY A 93 -9.87 3.73 -27.62
CA GLY A 93 -8.68 2.94 -27.91
C GLY A 93 -8.82 2.10 -29.16
N PHE A 94 -9.95 1.43 -29.32
CA PHE A 94 -10.25 0.62 -30.50
C PHE A 94 -10.29 1.46 -31.79
N PHE A 95 -11.08 2.52 -31.84
CA PHE A 95 -11.20 3.36 -33.03
C PHE A 95 -9.90 4.10 -33.36
N LYS A 96 -9.19 4.59 -32.33
CA LYS A 96 -7.88 5.23 -32.51
C LYS A 96 -6.86 4.27 -33.11
N GLU A 97 -6.77 3.03 -32.58
CA GLU A 97 -5.85 2.03 -33.11
C GLU A 97 -6.10 1.74 -34.60
N LEU A 98 -7.36 1.49 -34.97
CA LEU A 98 -7.71 1.24 -36.36
C LEU A 98 -7.38 2.45 -37.25
N ALA A 99 -7.73 3.66 -36.84
CA ALA A 99 -7.48 4.89 -37.57
C ALA A 99 -5.99 5.14 -37.78
N THR A 100 -5.16 4.98 -36.70
CA THR A 100 -3.71 5.21 -36.78
C THR A 100 -2.98 4.11 -37.55
N GLU A 101 -3.46 2.87 -37.54
CA GLU A 101 -2.90 1.77 -38.34
C GLU A 101 -3.51 1.73 -39.76
N ARG A 102 -4.36 2.69 -40.10
CA ARG A 102 -5.02 2.76 -41.45
C ARG A 102 -5.82 1.52 -41.81
N VAL A 103 -6.40 0.84 -40.82
CA VAL A 103 -7.22 -0.37 -41.01
C VAL A 103 -8.70 0.03 -40.93
N SER A 104 -9.45 -0.25 -41.99
CA SER A 104 -10.90 -0.10 -41.96
C SER A 104 -11.56 -1.27 -41.23
N ILE A 105 -12.66 -1.00 -40.50
CA ILE A 105 -13.50 -2.06 -39.91
C ILE A 105 -13.97 -3.06 -41.01
N ASP A 106 -14.22 -2.59 -42.20
CA ASP A 106 -14.64 -3.43 -43.35
C ASP A 106 -13.53 -4.36 -43.87
N ALA A 107 -12.26 -4.01 -43.60
CA ALA A 107 -11.11 -4.83 -43.99
C ALA A 107 -10.80 -5.94 -43.01
N LEU A 108 -11.51 -6.00 -41.88
CA LEU A 108 -11.34 -7.06 -40.88
C LEU A 108 -11.93 -8.38 -41.42
N ASP A 109 -11.10 -9.39 -41.60
CA ASP A 109 -11.54 -10.72 -42.05
C ASP A 109 -12.21 -11.47 -40.88
N LEU A 110 -13.55 -11.52 -40.90
CA LEU A 110 -14.40 -12.17 -39.91
C LEU A 110 -14.80 -13.61 -40.28
N SER A 111 -14.18 -14.21 -41.30
CA SER A 111 -14.57 -15.50 -41.90
C SER A 111 -14.66 -16.67 -40.92
N ASP A 112 -13.85 -16.65 -39.86
CA ASP A 112 -13.82 -17.72 -38.83
C ASP A 112 -14.40 -17.28 -37.49
N THR A 113 -15.28 -16.25 -37.50
CA THR A 113 -15.88 -15.74 -36.26
C THR A 113 -17.36 -16.16 -36.15
N TYR A 114 -17.86 -16.18 -34.91
CA TYR A 114 -19.28 -16.45 -34.68
C TYR A 114 -20.15 -15.32 -35.24
N ALA A 115 -21.33 -15.65 -35.73
CA ALA A 115 -22.26 -14.68 -36.35
C ALA A 115 -22.57 -13.46 -35.46
N TRP A 116 -22.72 -13.66 -34.14
CA TRP A 116 -22.93 -12.58 -33.17
C TRP A 116 -21.75 -11.63 -33.07
N TYR A 117 -20.55 -12.11 -33.38
CA TYR A 117 -19.34 -11.29 -33.38
C TYR A 117 -19.30 -10.35 -34.61
N ALA A 118 -19.75 -10.82 -35.76
CA ALA A 118 -19.89 -9.98 -36.94
C ALA A 118 -20.92 -8.84 -36.72
N GLU A 119 -22.05 -9.11 -36.03
CA GLU A 119 -23.03 -8.10 -35.64
C GLU A 119 -22.41 -6.99 -34.77
N HIS A 120 -21.47 -7.32 -33.84
CA HIS A 120 -20.77 -6.32 -33.03
C HIS A 120 -19.95 -5.34 -33.91
N PHE A 121 -19.27 -5.85 -34.94
CA PHE A 121 -18.50 -4.98 -35.85
C PHE A 121 -19.39 -4.09 -36.74
N GLU A 122 -20.58 -4.56 -37.14
CA GLU A 122 -21.56 -3.70 -37.78
C GLU A 122 -21.97 -2.53 -36.88
N ILE A 123 -22.27 -2.81 -35.63
CA ILE A 123 -22.62 -1.78 -34.63
C ILE A 123 -21.45 -0.81 -34.41
N LEU A 124 -20.22 -1.32 -34.26
CA LEU A 124 -19.03 -0.48 -34.10
C LEU A 124 -18.80 0.41 -35.32
N ARG A 125 -19.06 -0.08 -36.54
CA ARG A 125 -19.00 0.73 -37.75
C ARG A 125 -20.06 1.83 -37.77
N GLU A 126 -21.31 1.51 -37.41
CA GLU A 126 -22.38 2.50 -37.26
C GLU A 126 -21.99 3.60 -36.28
N LEU A 127 -21.41 3.21 -35.09
CA LEU A 127 -20.94 4.13 -34.07
C LEU A 127 -19.80 5.02 -34.56
N ALA A 128 -18.80 4.47 -35.27
CA ALA A 128 -17.71 5.25 -35.85
C ALA A 128 -18.23 6.29 -36.84
N GLY A 129 -19.19 5.90 -37.70
CA GLY A 129 -19.83 6.80 -38.66
C GLY A 129 -20.65 7.90 -37.97
N ALA A 130 -21.47 7.56 -36.99
CA ALA A 130 -22.26 8.52 -36.24
C ALA A 130 -21.35 9.49 -35.47
N TYR A 131 -20.32 9.00 -34.82
CA TYR A 131 -19.36 9.83 -34.09
C TYR A 131 -18.61 10.82 -35.00
N ALA A 132 -18.09 10.35 -36.13
CA ALA A 132 -17.41 11.20 -37.08
C ALA A 132 -18.35 12.27 -37.69
N ARG A 133 -19.64 11.92 -37.91
CA ARG A 133 -20.66 12.86 -38.38
C ARG A 133 -20.95 13.93 -37.31
N ILE A 134 -21.19 13.54 -36.06
CA ILE A 134 -21.45 14.46 -34.95
C ILE A 134 -20.27 15.44 -34.75
N LEU A 135 -19.03 14.95 -34.75
CA LEU A 135 -17.84 15.81 -34.67
C LEU A 135 -17.84 16.88 -35.76
N ARG A 136 -18.06 16.46 -37.02
CA ARG A 136 -18.04 17.37 -38.18
C ARG A 136 -19.18 18.39 -38.12
N GLU A 137 -20.38 17.99 -37.73
CA GLU A 137 -21.53 18.89 -37.57
C GLU A 137 -21.27 19.99 -36.53
N HIS A 138 -20.46 19.70 -35.52
CA HIS A 138 -20.06 20.67 -34.49
C HIS A 138 -18.76 21.41 -34.80
N GLY A 139 -18.14 21.16 -35.95
CA GLY A 139 -16.88 21.83 -36.38
C GLY A 139 -15.62 21.30 -35.67
N PHE A 140 -15.64 20.06 -35.23
CA PHE A 140 -14.51 19.45 -34.50
C PHE A 140 -13.89 18.25 -35.23
N TYR A 141 -12.62 17.98 -34.87
CA TYR A 141 -11.92 16.74 -35.16
C TYR A 141 -11.23 16.23 -33.91
N ASP A 142 -10.82 14.98 -33.90
CA ASP A 142 -10.05 14.36 -32.81
C ASP A 142 -9.01 13.36 -33.35
N GLU A 143 -8.34 12.64 -32.45
CA GLU A 143 -7.31 11.64 -32.78
C GLU A 143 -7.81 10.49 -33.67
N ILE A 144 -9.12 10.17 -33.63
CA ILE A 144 -9.74 9.11 -34.45
C ILE A 144 -9.96 9.60 -35.87
N THR A 145 -10.40 10.84 -36.04
CA THR A 145 -10.74 11.42 -37.35
C THR A 145 -9.55 12.11 -38.03
N LEU A 146 -8.56 12.59 -37.24
CA LEU A 146 -7.36 13.26 -37.75
C LEU A 146 -6.65 12.47 -38.87
N PRO A 147 -6.38 11.14 -38.76
CA PRO A 147 -5.69 10.43 -39.83
C PRO A 147 -6.37 10.48 -41.20
N ALA A 148 -7.70 10.63 -41.21
CA ALA A 148 -8.47 10.71 -42.46
C ALA A 148 -8.61 12.15 -43.02
N LEU A 149 -8.41 13.18 -42.19
CA LEU A 149 -8.76 14.57 -42.53
C LEU A 149 -7.57 15.51 -42.62
N TYR A 150 -6.38 15.08 -42.21
CA TYR A 150 -5.24 15.96 -42.06
C TYR A 150 -4.69 16.51 -43.38
N GLU A 151 -4.16 17.70 -43.30
CA GLU A 151 -3.26 18.29 -44.30
C GLU A 151 -1.92 18.64 -43.68
N LEU A 152 -0.87 18.66 -44.53
CA LEU A 152 0.46 19.08 -44.03
C LEU A 152 0.57 20.62 -44.03
N ASN A 153 1.14 21.14 -42.95
CA ASN A 153 1.58 22.53 -42.89
C ASN A 153 2.88 22.69 -43.67
N GLU A 154 2.76 22.80 -44.97
CA GLU A 154 3.91 22.90 -45.86
C GLU A 154 4.80 24.10 -45.52
N SER A 155 4.20 25.23 -45.16
CA SER A 155 4.96 26.44 -44.82
C SER A 155 5.90 26.24 -43.63
N TYR A 156 5.45 25.49 -42.63
CA TYR A 156 6.23 25.09 -41.45
C TYR A 156 7.36 24.11 -41.85
N LEU A 157 7.02 23.05 -42.61
CA LEU A 157 7.98 22.00 -42.96
C LEU A 157 9.07 22.52 -43.89
N ARG A 158 8.74 23.32 -44.93
CA ARG A 158 9.70 23.96 -45.85
C ARG A 158 10.61 24.97 -45.14
N GLY A 159 10.27 25.38 -43.91
CA GLY A 159 11.13 26.24 -43.09
C GLY A 159 12.44 25.57 -42.63
N PHE A 160 12.52 24.25 -42.74
CA PHE A 160 13.69 23.45 -42.35
C PHE A 160 14.36 22.81 -43.58
N GLU A 161 15.69 22.81 -43.60
CA GLU A 161 16.47 22.09 -44.60
C GLU A 161 16.51 20.59 -44.25
N ARG A 162 16.60 20.27 -42.96
CA ARG A 162 16.67 18.88 -42.48
C ARG A 162 15.87 18.70 -41.19
N ILE A 163 15.02 17.63 -41.14
CA ILE A 163 14.26 17.23 -39.99
C ILE A 163 14.82 15.87 -39.54
N LYS A 164 15.37 15.82 -38.33
CA LYS A 164 15.93 14.58 -37.74
C LYS A 164 14.98 14.02 -36.70
N ILE A 165 14.46 12.82 -36.94
CA ILE A 165 13.48 12.16 -36.10
C ILE A 165 14.12 10.92 -35.47
N ASN A 166 14.14 10.87 -34.13
CA ASN A 166 14.58 9.70 -33.42
C ASN A 166 13.37 8.77 -33.19
N ILE A 167 13.43 7.54 -33.73
CA ILE A 167 12.43 6.50 -33.52
C ILE A 167 12.89 5.57 -32.41
N ASP A 168 12.13 5.52 -31.32
CA ASP A 168 12.32 4.60 -30.22
C ASP A 168 10.97 4.02 -29.82
N GLY A 169 10.53 3.00 -30.56
CA GLY A 169 9.22 2.39 -30.42
C GLY A 169 8.69 1.82 -31.74
N ASN A 170 7.38 1.66 -31.81
CA ASN A 170 6.67 1.23 -33.00
C ASN A 170 5.80 2.39 -33.49
N PRO A 171 6.29 3.24 -34.42
CA PRO A 171 5.42 4.22 -35.08
C PRO A 171 4.29 3.53 -35.81
N SER A 172 3.11 4.12 -35.79
CA SER A 172 1.94 3.65 -36.53
C SER A 172 2.07 3.88 -38.01
N ALA A 173 1.23 3.23 -38.81
CA ALA A 173 1.17 3.42 -40.27
C ALA A 173 0.92 4.90 -40.61
N PHE A 174 0.04 5.59 -39.89
CA PHE A 174 -0.21 7.01 -40.02
C PHE A 174 1.02 7.87 -39.78
N GLU A 175 1.79 7.58 -38.72
CA GLU A 175 3.02 8.31 -38.41
C GLU A 175 4.06 8.15 -39.52
N PHE A 176 4.25 6.94 -40.05
CA PHE A 176 5.13 6.70 -41.19
C PHE A 176 4.66 7.42 -42.46
N GLU A 177 3.37 7.47 -42.71
CA GLU A 177 2.79 8.25 -43.85
C GLU A 177 3.12 9.73 -43.71
N VAL A 178 2.93 10.31 -42.54
CA VAL A 178 3.29 11.72 -42.24
C VAL A 178 4.77 11.97 -42.49
N PHE A 179 5.65 11.06 -42.01
CA PHE A 179 7.09 11.20 -42.23
C PHE A 179 7.44 11.14 -43.72
N LYS A 180 6.85 10.23 -44.47
CA LYS A 180 7.05 10.10 -45.93
C LYS A 180 6.63 11.35 -46.67
N ARG A 181 5.43 11.85 -46.39
CA ARG A 181 4.92 13.10 -47.02
C ARG A 181 5.75 14.32 -46.60
N ALA A 182 6.25 14.39 -45.37
CA ALA A 182 7.15 15.44 -44.90
C ALA A 182 8.51 15.36 -45.64
N ALA A 183 8.96 14.15 -46.03
CA ALA A 183 10.18 13.95 -46.79
C ALA A 183 10.12 14.46 -48.25
N GLU A 184 8.91 14.71 -48.76
CA GLU A 184 8.70 15.37 -50.08
C GLU A 184 8.94 16.89 -50.00
N LEU A 185 8.92 17.47 -48.80
CA LEU A 185 9.01 18.90 -48.54
C LEU A 185 10.35 19.32 -47.98
N SER A 186 11.03 18.45 -47.19
CA SER A 186 12.29 18.68 -46.50
C SER A 186 13.04 17.37 -46.40
N GLU A 187 14.38 17.46 -46.18
CA GLU A 187 15.17 16.25 -45.91
C GLU A 187 14.80 15.63 -44.55
N VAL A 188 14.13 14.50 -44.55
CA VAL A 188 13.77 13.77 -43.29
C VAL A 188 14.76 12.65 -43.06
N VAL A 189 15.43 12.67 -41.92
CA VAL A 189 16.40 11.65 -41.48
C VAL A 189 15.85 10.91 -40.26
N LEU A 190 15.62 9.60 -40.42
CA LEU A 190 15.23 8.73 -39.34
C LEU A 190 16.45 8.12 -38.65
N SER A 191 16.48 8.15 -37.31
CA SER A 191 17.50 7.49 -36.49
C SER A 191 16.86 6.42 -35.63
N PHE A 192 17.30 5.15 -35.76
CA PHE A 192 16.72 4.02 -35.04
C PHE A 192 17.70 2.84 -34.91
N ARG A 193 17.39 1.92 -34.02
CA ARG A 193 18.10 0.64 -33.91
C ARG A 193 17.32 -0.46 -34.64
N ALA A 194 18.00 -1.28 -35.45
CA ALA A 194 17.39 -2.42 -36.13
C ALA A 194 17.78 -3.71 -35.38
N THR A 195 16.77 -4.37 -34.79
CA THR A 195 16.95 -5.61 -34.03
C THR A 195 15.82 -6.59 -34.37
N THR A 196 15.96 -7.84 -33.92
CA THR A 196 14.89 -8.83 -34.02
C THR A 196 13.64 -8.47 -33.22
N LEU A 197 13.80 -7.58 -32.21
CA LEU A 197 12.74 -7.19 -31.28
C LEU A 197 11.82 -6.09 -31.84
N ASN A 198 12.26 -5.34 -32.83
CA ASN A 198 11.51 -4.29 -33.50
C ASN A 198 11.44 -4.50 -35.03
N SER A 199 11.29 -5.72 -35.45
CA SER A 199 11.26 -6.08 -36.88
C SER A 199 10.14 -5.41 -37.67
N LYS A 200 8.98 -5.12 -37.05
CA LYS A 200 7.83 -4.46 -37.71
C LYS A 200 8.17 -3.03 -38.17
N PRO A 201 8.62 -2.08 -37.33
CA PRO A 201 9.04 -0.76 -37.78
C PRO A 201 10.27 -0.81 -38.72
N VAL A 202 11.19 -1.75 -38.54
CA VAL A 202 12.33 -1.93 -39.46
C VAL A 202 11.81 -2.25 -40.88
N ARG A 203 10.91 -3.23 -41.03
CA ARG A 203 10.29 -3.56 -42.32
C ARG A 203 9.53 -2.40 -42.93
N ALA A 204 8.80 -1.63 -42.10
CA ALA A 204 8.11 -0.45 -42.60
C ALA A 204 9.09 0.57 -43.20
N VAL A 205 10.27 0.78 -42.62
CA VAL A 205 11.32 1.63 -43.20
C VAL A 205 11.93 1.01 -44.45
N GLU A 206 12.16 -0.32 -44.49
CA GLU A 206 12.64 -1.03 -45.68
C GLU A 206 11.67 -0.87 -46.86
N GLU A 207 10.39 -1.04 -46.61
CA GLU A 207 9.33 -0.89 -47.64
C GLU A 207 9.20 0.56 -48.12
N LEU A 208 9.24 1.53 -47.19
CA LEU A 208 9.12 2.94 -47.54
C LEU A 208 10.29 3.47 -48.36
N CYS A 209 11.51 2.99 -48.05
CA CYS A 209 12.74 3.42 -48.70
C CYS A 209 13.22 2.53 -49.85
N GLY A 210 12.65 1.33 -50.04
CA GLY A 210 13.09 0.32 -51.01
C GLY A 210 14.49 -0.21 -50.73
N ILE A 211 14.89 -0.34 -49.45
CA ILE A 211 16.20 -0.80 -49.01
C ILE A 211 16.09 -2.07 -48.15
N SER A 212 17.22 -2.74 -47.91
CA SER A 212 17.32 -3.84 -46.97
C SER A 212 18.25 -3.48 -45.84
N LEU A 213 17.84 -3.74 -44.60
CA LEU A 213 18.56 -3.37 -43.40
C LEU A 213 19.02 -4.63 -42.66
N GLU A 214 20.29 -4.71 -42.33
CA GLU A 214 20.83 -5.79 -41.51
C GLU A 214 20.51 -5.54 -40.03
N LEU A 215 20.08 -6.58 -39.32
CA LEU A 215 19.78 -6.48 -37.91
C LEU A 215 21.07 -6.40 -37.07
N GLY A 216 20.99 -5.80 -35.89
CA GLY A 216 22.15 -5.61 -35.00
C GLY A 216 22.89 -4.29 -35.19
N PHE A 217 22.30 -3.33 -35.88
CA PHE A 217 22.89 -2.02 -36.16
C PHE A 217 21.96 -0.86 -35.79
N ALA A 218 22.58 0.27 -35.47
CA ALA A 218 21.91 1.56 -35.41
C ALA A 218 22.08 2.27 -36.76
N TYR A 219 20.99 2.81 -37.29
CA TYR A 219 20.95 3.44 -38.59
C TYR A 219 20.52 4.90 -38.51
N ARG A 220 21.05 5.68 -39.48
CA ARG A 220 20.46 6.94 -39.92
C ARG A 220 20.14 6.82 -41.41
N VAL A 221 18.87 6.97 -41.73
CA VAL A 221 18.36 6.77 -43.08
C VAL A 221 17.68 8.05 -43.54
N ASN A 222 18.01 8.52 -44.73
CA ASN A 222 17.26 9.57 -45.42
C ASN A 222 16.00 8.99 -46.02
N LEU A 223 14.85 9.38 -45.50
CA LEU A 223 13.53 8.77 -45.89
C LEU A 223 13.12 9.12 -47.33
N GLY A 224 13.54 10.28 -47.83
CA GLY A 224 13.20 10.71 -49.17
C GLY A 224 13.98 9.99 -50.28
N THR A 225 15.29 9.74 -50.02
CA THR A 225 16.19 9.09 -51.00
C THR A 225 16.45 7.60 -50.73
N GLY A 226 16.12 7.07 -49.57
CA GLY A 226 16.48 5.73 -49.12
C GLY A 226 17.98 5.56 -48.81
N GLU A 227 18.75 6.64 -48.78
CA GLU A 227 20.22 6.57 -48.50
C GLU A 227 20.50 6.29 -47.04
N ILE A 228 21.38 5.33 -46.78
CA ILE A 228 21.87 5.01 -45.43
C ILE A 228 23.04 5.96 -45.12
N LEU A 229 22.76 7.01 -44.30
CA LEU A 229 23.73 8.03 -43.91
C LEU A 229 24.72 7.53 -42.86
N SER A 230 24.34 6.65 -41.96
CA SER A 230 25.26 5.98 -41.02
C SER A 230 24.73 4.60 -40.62
N ARG A 231 25.68 3.71 -40.34
CA ARG A 231 25.45 2.35 -39.84
C ARG A 231 26.47 2.04 -38.75
N GLU A 232 26.02 1.80 -37.53
CA GLU A 232 26.90 1.54 -36.38
C GLU A 232 26.48 0.23 -35.71
N PRO A 233 27.42 -0.72 -35.43
CA PRO A 233 27.04 -1.97 -34.80
C PRO A 233 26.57 -1.74 -33.36
N LEU A 234 25.51 -2.48 -32.95
CA LEU A 234 25.04 -2.48 -31.59
C LEU A 234 25.93 -3.39 -30.73
N SER A 235 26.65 -2.80 -29.79
CA SER A 235 27.48 -3.55 -28.83
C SER A 235 26.81 -3.56 -27.45
N MET A 236 27.16 -4.56 -26.64
CA MET A 236 26.85 -4.52 -25.20
C MET A 236 27.82 -3.54 -24.53
N GLY A 237 27.29 -2.63 -23.70
CA GLY A 237 28.12 -1.64 -23.02
C GLY A 237 28.95 -2.23 -21.87
N GLY A 238 28.37 -3.09 -21.07
CA GLY A 238 29.04 -3.69 -19.92
C GLY A 238 28.37 -4.97 -19.44
N ALA A 239 28.94 -5.57 -18.39
CA ALA A 239 28.38 -6.77 -17.77
C ALA A 239 27.03 -6.46 -17.09
N VAL A 240 26.10 -7.39 -17.25
CA VAL A 240 24.81 -7.37 -16.55
C VAL A 240 24.84 -8.38 -15.44
N VAL A 241 24.75 -7.96 -14.19
CA VAL A 241 24.67 -8.87 -13.03
C VAL A 241 23.23 -9.05 -12.59
N CYS A 242 22.85 -10.23 -12.11
CA CYS A 242 21.51 -10.48 -11.60
C CYS A 242 21.52 -11.21 -10.26
N ARG A 243 20.47 -10.98 -9.43
CA ARG A 243 20.29 -11.62 -8.14
C ARG A 243 18.83 -11.84 -7.77
N GLY A 244 18.53 -13.03 -7.23
CA GLY A 244 17.25 -13.34 -6.60
C GLY A 244 17.28 -13.08 -5.10
N PHE A 245 16.14 -12.63 -4.54
CA PHE A 245 15.94 -12.38 -3.11
C PHE A 245 14.63 -13.01 -2.65
N GLU A 246 14.60 -13.50 -1.41
CA GLU A 246 13.37 -14.03 -0.80
C GLU A 246 12.40 -12.93 -0.36
N LEU A 247 12.92 -11.75 0.00
CA LEU A 247 12.15 -10.62 0.47
C LEU A 247 12.25 -9.43 -0.49
N ARG A 248 11.12 -8.80 -0.79
CA ARG A 248 11.06 -7.61 -1.65
C ARG A 248 11.87 -6.43 -1.06
N SER A 249 11.88 -6.29 0.27
CA SER A 249 12.66 -5.27 0.98
C SER A 249 14.18 -5.39 0.74
N LEU A 250 14.70 -6.62 0.58
CA LEU A 250 16.12 -6.84 0.30
C LEU A 250 16.53 -6.33 -1.09
N GLN A 251 15.63 -6.30 -2.04
CA GLN A 251 15.89 -5.69 -3.33
C GLN A 251 16.17 -4.17 -3.19
N ALA A 252 15.50 -3.48 -2.26
CA ALA A 252 15.82 -2.08 -1.99
C ALA A 252 17.26 -1.94 -1.47
N SER A 253 17.68 -2.78 -0.53
CA SER A 253 19.06 -2.81 -0.04
C SER A 253 20.06 -3.03 -1.16
N TYR A 254 19.76 -3.96 -2.07
CA TYR A 254 20.56 -4.22 -3.25
C TYR A 254 20.67 -3.01 -4.16
N VAL A 255 19.57 -2.30 -4.41
CA VAL A 255 19.57 -1.07 -5.23
C VAL A 255 20.54 -0.03 -4.66
N PHE A 256 20.49 0.24 -3.35
CA PHE A 256 21.38 1.22 -2.72
C PHE A 256 22.85 0.78 -2.69
N GLU A 257 23.10 -0.53 -2.48
CA GLU A 257 24.46 -1.08 -2.59
C GLU A 257 24.99 -0.90 -4.00
N LYS A 258 24.21 -1.27 -5.05
CA LYS A 258 24.66 -1.14 -6.44
C LYS A 258 24.85 0.33 -6.85
N ILE A 259 24.02 1.26 -6.38
CA ILE A 259 24.26 2.70 -6.56
C ILE A 259 25.63 3.07 -5.98
N SER A 260 25.91 2.66 -4.73
CA SER A 260 27.18 2.94 -4.06
C SER A 260 28.37 2.29 -4.78
N SER A 261 28.21 1.05 -5.23
CA SER A 261 29.23 0.32 -6.02
C SER A 261 29.52 1.02 -7.34
N PHE A 262 28.50 1.45 -8.07
CA PHE A 262 28.66 2.15 -9.36
C PHE A 262 29.37 3.49 -9.18
N VAL A 263 29.00 4.26 -8.15
CA VAL A 263 29.65 5.52 -7.83
C VAL A 263 31.12 5.31 -7.46
N ARG A 264 31.43 4.30 -6.65
CA ARG A 264 32.83 3.94 -6.30
C ARG A 264 33.66 3.57 -7.53
N THR A 265 33.05 3.03 -8.58
CA THR A 265 33.73 2.71 -9.83
C THR A 265 33.79 3.87 -10.82
N GLY A 266 33.41 5.07 -10.40
CA GLY A 266 33.57 6.31 -11.16
C GLY A 266 32.37 6.70 -12.03
N ILE A 267 31.20 6.05 -11.87
CA ILE A 267 29.98 6.48 -12.56
C ILE A 267 29.37 7.64 -11.78
N ALA A 268 29.15 8.77 -12.43
CA ALA A 268 28.50 9.93 -11.82
C ALA A 268 27.06 9.59 -11.40
N PRO A 269 26.58 9.98 -10.20
CA PRO A 269 25.23 9.65 -9.73
C PRO A 269 24.13 10.07 -10.70
N GLU A 270 24.30 11.20 -11.41
CA GLU A 270 23.36 11.72 -12.42
C GLU A 270 23.27 10.83 -13.68
N ARG A 271 24.26 9.93 -13.84
CA ARG A 271 24.33 8.95 -14.93
C ARG A 271 23.85 7.57 -14.51
N ILE A 272 23.28 7.45 -13.29
CA ILE A 272 22.70 6.19 -12.77
C ILE A 272 21.19 6.31 -12.78
N ALA A 273 20.52 5.27 -13.29
CA ALA A 273 19.07 5.15 -13.24
C ALA A 273 18.62 3.85 -12.56
N VAL A 274 17.57 3.96 -11.76
CA VAL A 274 16.78 2.84 -11.25
C VAL A 274 15.50 2.76 -12.06
N ILE A 275 15.32 1.66 -12.81
CA ILE A 275 14.16 1.47 -13.69
C ILE A 275 13.18 0.52 -13.02
N LEU A 276 12.00 1.02 -12.72
CA LEU A 276 10.96 0.26 -12.04
C LEU A 276 10.00 -0.39 -13.05
N PRO A 277 9.91 -1.73 -13.10
CA PRO A 277 8.86 -2.43 -13.83
C PRO A 277 7.47 -2.14 -13.24
N ASP A 278 7.40 -2.05 -11.91
CA ASP A 278 6.23 -1.66 -11.15
C ASP A 278 6.52 -0.42 -10.31
N GLU A 279 5.76 0.65 -10.55
CA GLU A 279 5.93 1.93 -9.84
C GLU A 279 5.62 1.82 -8.33
N SER A 280 4.90 0.78 -7.87
CA SER A 280 4.61 0.57 -6.45
C SER A 280 5.88 0.39 -5.61
N PHE A 281 6.96 -0.11 -6.20
CA PHE A 281 8.25 -0.25 -5.52
C PHE A 281 8.89 1.09 -5.13
N ALA A 282 8.47 2.19 -5.76
CA ALA A 282 8.96 3.53 -5.43
C ALA A 282 8.74 3.91 -3.96
N GLY A 283 7.61 3.48 -3.36
CA GLY A 283 7.31 3.71 -1.94
C GLY A 283 8.38 3.11 -1.03
N THR A 284 8.77 1.86 -1.28
CA THR A 284 9.84 1.19 -0.53
C THR A 284 11.17 1.93 -0.67
N LEU A 285 11.55 2.31 -1.90
CA LEU A 285 12.79 3.06 -2.12
C LEU A 285 12.78 4.43 -1.43
N ARG A 286 11.65 5.12 -1.40
CA ARG A 286 11.51 6.41 -0.68
C ARG A 286 11.76 6.26 0.81
N LEU A 287 11.19 5.24 1.44
CA LEU A 287 11.40 4.98 2.87
C LEU A 287 12.88 4.74 3.20
N TYR A 288 13.56 3.96 2.38
CA TYR A 288 15.00 3.70 2.54
C TYR A 288 15.83 4.96 2.32
N ASP A 289 15.55 5.74 1.27
CA ASP A 289 16.27 6.98 0.96
C ASP A 289 16.10 8.02 2.08
N GLU A 290 14.90 8.18 2.63
CA GLU A 290 14.63 9.03 3.79
C GLU A 290 15.38 8.58 5.03
N ARG A 291 15.42 7.28 5.29
CA ARG A 291 16.15 6.72 6.44
C ARG A 291 17.65 7.01 6.30
N ILE A 292 18.23 6.75 5.14
CA ILE A 292 19.63 7.02 4.85
C ILE A 292 19.93 8.53 4.98
N ALA A 293 19.10 9.39 4.42
CA ALA A 293 19.26 10.83 4.48
C ALA A 293 19.23 11.36 5.93
N ARG A 294 18.31 10.85 6.74
CA ARG A 294 18.21 11.19 8.17
C ARG A 294 19.44 10.70 8.96
N ALA A 295 19.85 9.45 8.74
CA ALA A 295 21.00 8.86 9.44
C ALA A 295 22.31 9.59 9.16
N ARG A 296 22.45 10.17 7.97
CA ARG A 296 23.66 10.89 7.53
C ARG A 296 23.56 12.41 7.62
N SER A 297 22.42 12.95 8.10
CA SER A 297 22.12 14.38 8.05
C SER A 297 22.39 14.97 6.64
N SER A 298 22.10 14.19 5.60
CA SER A 298 22.40 14.48 4.21
C SER A 298 21.13 14.65 3.39
N HIS A 299 21.27 15.11 2.16
CA HIS A 299 20.15 15.20 1.20
C HIS A 299 19.79 13.82 0.69
N ARG A 300 18.54 13.64 0.22
CA ARG A 300 18.09 12.45 -0.46
C ARG A 300 18.97 12.12 -1.66
N MET A 301 19.18 10.84 -1.90
CA MET A 301 19.99 10.34 -3.01
C MET A 301 19.17 10.17 -4.29
N LEU A 302 17.90 9.76 -4.14
CA LEU A 302 17.02 9.40 -5.24
C LEU A 302 16.17 10.58 -5.71
N ASN A 303 15.98 10.66 -7.03
CA ASN A 303 15.08 11.57 -7.72
C ASN A 303 13.99 10.75 -8.43
N PHE A 304 12.77 10.78 -7.92
CA PHE A 304 11.63 10.04 -8.45
C PHE A 304 11.01 10.79 -9.63
N ALA A 305 11.59 10.61 -10.80
CA ALA A 305 11.18 11.29 -12.02
C ALA A 305 9.75 10.96 -12.48
N MET A 306 9.18 9.82 -12.01
CA MET A 306 7.79 9.43 -12.30
C MET A 306 6.75 10.24 -11.53
N GLY A 307 7.16 11.00 -10.50
CA GLY A 307 6.26 11.67 -9.58
C GLY A 307 5.58 10.67 -8.62
N GLU A 308 4.63 11.17 -7.86
CA GLU A 308 3.75 10.38 -7.00
C GLU A 308 2.35 10.44 -7.57
N LYS A 309 1.70 9.29 -7.76
CA LYS A 309 0.31 9.29 -8.25
C LYS A 309 -0.58 9.92 -7.19
N LEU A 310 -1.43 10.85 -7.57
CA LEU A 310 -2.40 11.45 -6.66
C LEU A 310 -3.36 10.39 -6.09
N LYS A 311 -3.56 9.31 -6.83
CA LYS A 311 -4.29 8.11 -6.38
C LYS A 311 -3.71 7.51 -5.08
N ASP A 312 -2.40 7.61 -4.86
CA ASP A 312 -1.71 7.06 -3.69
C ASP A 312 -1.68 8.06 -2.52
N SER A 313 -2.19 9.29 -2.73
CA SER A 313 -2.24 10.34 -1.72
C SER A 313 -3.32 10.06 -0.67
N LEU A 314 -3.06 10.55 0.55
CA LEU A 314 -4.01 10.44 1.65
C LEU A 314 -5.36 11.11 1.33
N PHE A 315 -5.35 12.18 0.53
CA PHE A 315 -6.54 12.84 0.02
C PHE A 315 -7.43 11.90 -0.80
N TYR A 316 -6.84 11.26 -1.81
CA TYR A 316 -7.58 10.36 -2.70
C TYR A 316 -8.16 9.17 -1.93
N VAL A 317 -7.31 8.50 -1.14
CA VAL A 317 -7.73 7.35 -0.32
C VAL A 317 -8.86 7.71 0.65
N THR A 318 -8.81 8.90 1.25
CA THR A 318 -9.87 9.35 2.16
C THR A 318 -11.18 9.59 1.42
N LEU A 319 -11.14 10.31 0.29
CA LEU A 319 -12.34 10.59 -0.50
C LEU A 319 -12.95 9.30 -1.09
N GLU A 320 -12.11 8.37 -1.56
CA GLU A 320 -12.54 7.06 -2.05
C GLU A 320 -13.22 6.25 -0.94
N LYS A 321 -12.64 6.20 0.27
CA LYS A 321 -13.26 5.51 1.41
C LYS A 321 -14.59 6.14 1.83
N ILE A 322 -14.70 7.47 1.84
CA ILE A 322 -15.98 8.17 2.08
C ILE A 322 -17.02 7.70 1.05
N SER A 323 -16.66 7.72 -0.26
CA SER A 323 -17.57 7.28 -1.33
C SER A 323 -17.98 5.81 -1.16
N GLN A 324 -17.04 4.92 -0.85
CA GLN A 324 -17.32 3.49 -0.65
C GLN A 324 -18.25 3.26 0.54
N CYS A 325 -17.97 3.87 1.71
CA CYS A 325 -18.81 3.76 2.89
C CYS A 325 -20.26 4.21 2.62
N LEU A 326 -20.44 5.35 1.93
CA LEU A 326 -21.77 5.89 1.65
C LEU A 326 -22.54 5.07 0.60
N LYS A 327 -21.85 4.43 -0.34
CA LYS A 327 -22.47 3.47 -1.27
C LYS A 327 -22.92 2.19 -0.57
N GLU A 328 -22.11 1.67 0.34
CA GLU A 328 -22.43 0.46 1.08
C GLU A 328 -23.59 0.66 2.06
N ALA A 329 -23.63 1.81 2.73
CA ALA A 329 -24.75 2.18 3.62
C ALA A 329 -26.12 2.23 2.92
N ARG A 330 -26.13 2.36 1.59
CA ARG A 330 -27.36 2.46 0.77
C ARG A 330 -27.78 1.17 0.08
N LYS A 331 -26.95 0.13 0.07
CA LYS A 331 -27.36 -1.17 -0.48
C LYS A 331 -28.45 -1.78 0.41
N PRO A 332 -29.63 -2.13 -0.11
CA PRO A 332 -30.63 -2.82 0.68
C PRO A 332 -30.10 -4.20 1.07
N LYS A 333 -29.75 -4.31 2.35
CA LYS A 333 -29.51 -5.53 3.14
C LYS A 333 -28.34 -6.45 2.85
N PHE A 334 -27.44 -6.47 3.85
CA PHE A 334 -27.36 -7.60 4.79
C PHE A 334 -27.00 -7.01 6.16
N GLY A 335 -27.93 -7.09 7.07
CA GLY A 335 -27.87 -7.09 8.54
C GLY A 335 -26.70 -6.42 9.27
N VAL A 336 -26.29 -5.21 8.93
CA VAL A 336 -25.38 -4.39 9.75
C VAL A 336 -26.14 -3.13 10.13
N ASP A 337 -26.57 -3.03 11.37
CA ASP A 337 -27.19 -1.86 11.95
C ASP A 337 -26.15 -0.73 12.06
N TYR A 338 -26.16 0.19 11.10
CA TYR A 338 -25.41 1.45 11.17
C TYR A 338 -26.15 2.48 12.09
N HIS A 339 -26.34 2.12 13.36
CA HIS A 339 -26.89 3.04 14.35
C HIS A 339 -25.88 4.02 14.93
N ALA A 340 -24.69 4.20 14.31
CA ALA A 340 -23.64 5.06 14.82
C ALA A 340 -23.67 6.49 14.30
N PHE A 341 -24.46 6.82 13.28
CA PHE A 341 -24.47 8.18 12.72
C PHE A 341 -25.78 8.88 13.05
N LYS A 342 -25.86 9.43 14.26
CA LYS A 342 -26.88 10.42 14.61
C LYS A 342 -26.45 11.78 14.09
N SER A 343 -27.34 12.47 13.35
CA SER A 343 -27.16 13.90 13.10
C SER A 343 -27.15 14.67 14.42
N PRO A 344 -26.48 15.82 14.52
CA PRO A 344 -26.46 16.67 15.74
C PRO A 344 -27.86 17.04 16.25
N ASP A 345 -28.88 16.99 15.40
CA ASP A 345 -30.25 17.38 15.71
C ASP A 345 -31.15 16.21 16.14
N GLY A 346 -30.62 15.01 16.38
CA GLY A 346 -31.37 13.88 16.94
C GLY A 346 -32.46 13.28 16.04
N GLY A 347 -32.56 13.69 14.79
CA GLY A 347 -33.54 13.20 13.81
C GLY A 347 -33.05 11.92 13.10
N PHE A 348 -33.86 10.88 13.18
CA PHE A 348 -33.74 9.71 12.29
C PHE A 348 -34.07 10.17 10.87
N LEU A 349 -33.27 9.76 9.88
CA LEU A 349 -33.68 9.79 8.48
C LEU A 349 -34.68 8.65 8.28
N ASP A 350 -35.95 8.93 8.50
CA ASP A 350 -37.04 8.02 8.17
C ASP A 350 -37.07 7.84 6.65
N ALA A 351 -36.97 6.58 6.22
CA ALA A 351 -37.00 6.16 4.82
C ALA A 351 -38.46 6.14 4.28
N GLU A 352 -39.19 7.19 4.51
CA GLU A 352 -40.54 7.39 3.96
C GLU A 352 -40.62 8.63 3.07
N ASP A 353 -39.84 8.67 2.01
CA ASP A 353 -40.16 9.54 0.87
C ASP A 353 -40.61 8.67 -0.31
N SER A 354 -41.89 8.69 -0.55
CA SER A 354 -42.59 7.86 -1.56
C SER A 354 -42.16 8.09 -3.00
N ALA A 355 -41.30 9.05 -3.28
CA ALA A 355 -40.71 9.30 -4.59
C ALA A 355 -39.54 8.35 -4.93
N VAL A 356 -38.91 7.74 -3.91
CA VAL A 356 -37.79 6.79 -4.09
C VAL A 356 -38.31 5.38 -4.41
N GLN A 357 -39.51 5.03 -3.97
CA GLN A 357 -40.09 3.72 -4.26
C GLN A 357 -40.58 3.52 -5.69
N GLN A 358 -40.92 4.59 -6.42
CA GLN A 358 -41.33 4.48 -7.82
C GLN A 358 -40.17 4.28 -8.79
N ASN A 359 -38.96 4.72 -8.47
CA ASN A 359 -37.76 4.50 -9.30
C ASN A 359 -37.07 3.15 -9.02
N LEU A 360 -37.38 2.49 -7.89
CA LEU A 360 -36.84 1.17 -7.53
C LEU A 360 -37.55 -0.01 -8.23
N ALA A 361 -38.75 0.22 -8.78
CA ALA A 361 -39.52 -0.83 -9.47
C ALA A 361 -39.04 -1.07 -10.92
N LEU A 362 -38.23 -0.19 -11.51
CA LEU A 362 -37.72 -0.30 -12.87
C LEU A 362 -36.25 -0.79 -12.96
N GLY A 363 -35.58 -1.02 -11.83
CA GLY A 363 -34.15 -1.34 -11.78
C GLY A 363 -33.78 -2.83 -11.73
N ASN A 364 -34.72 -3.76 -11.93
CA ASN A 364 -34.49 -5.20 -11.73
C ASN A 364 -33.87 -5.95 -12.92
N PHE A 365 -33.24 -5.29 -13.89
CA PHE A 365 -32.55 -5.94 -15.00
C PHE A 365 -31.18 -5.33 -15.28
N ALA A 366 -30.20 -5.46 -14.36
CA ALA A 366 -28.80 -5.22 -14.72
C ALA A 366 -27.84 -5.83 -13.66
N SER A 367 -27.79 -7.16 -13.57
CA SER A 367 -26.75 -7.83 -12.76
C SER A 367 -26.10 -8.99 -13.54
N GLU A 368 -25.58 -8.70 -14.73
CA GLU A 368 -24.74 -9.67 -15.43
C GLU A 368 -23.60 -8.99 -16.15
N ASN A 369 -22.58 -8.57 -15.43
CA ASN A 369 -21.23 -8.37 -16.00
C ASN A 369 -20.17 -8.32 -14.88
N SER A 370 -19.86 -9.52 -14.35
CA SER A 370 -18.87 -9.70 -13.26
C SER A 370 -17.41 -9.76 -13.72
N ALA A 371 -17.11 -9.61 -14.99
CA ALA A 371 -15.74 -9.71 -15.50
C ALA A 371 -14.91 -8.41 -15.37
N SER A 372 -15.56 -7.25 -15.30
CA SER A 372 -14.86 -5.96 -15.18
C SER A 372 -14.67 -5.47 -13.74
N GLN A 373 -15.41 -6.02 -12.78
CA GLN A 373 -15.27 -5.63 -11.37
C GLN A 373 -14.04 -6.22 -10.67
N ASN A 374 -13.56 -7.39 -11.13
CA ASN A 374 -12.39 -8.04 -10.52
C ASN A 374 -11.06 -7.32 -10.76
N PHE A 375 -10.99 -6.38 -11.70
CA PHE A 375 -9.73 -5.72 -12.05
C PHE A 375 -9.45 -4.47 -11.21
N ALA A 376 -10.50 -3.78 -10.80
CA ALA A 376 -10.36 -2.62 -9.91
C ALA A 376 -10.15 -3.04 -8.44
N GLN A 377 -10.66 -4.22 -8.04
CA GLN A 377 -10.56 -4.72 -6.67
C GLN A 377 -9.20 -5.36 -6.35
N GLN A 378 -8.52 -5.97 -7.33
CA GLN A 378 -7.18 -6.52 -7.09
C GLN A 378 -6.10 -5.46 -6.82
N ASN A 379 -6.27 -4.25 -7.35
CA ASN A 379 -5.32 -3.16 -7.09
C ASN A 379 -5.52 -2.49 -5.70
N SER A 380 -6.74 -2.52 -5.13
CA SER A 380 -6.99 -1.92 -3.81
C SER A 380 -6.55 -2.80 -2.63
N ALA A 381 -6.56 -4.12 -2.78
CA ALA A 381 -6.12 -5.04 -1.74
C ALA A 381 -4.58 -5.05 -1.56
N PHE A 382 -3.83 -4.78 -2.63
CA PHE A 382 -2.37 -4.75 -2.57
C PHE A 382 -1.82 -3.51 -1.85
N ASP A 383 -2.54 -2.38 -1.95
CA ASP A 383 -2.13 -1.12 -1.30
C ASP A 383 -2.34 -1.14 0.23
N PHE A 384 -3.19 -2.02 0.75
CA PHE A 384 -3.51 -2.07 2.18
C PHE A 384 -2.45 -2.80 3.03
N GLU A 385 -1.78 -3.83 2.48
CA GLU A 385 -0.67 -4.49 3.19
C GLU A 385 0.55 -3.58 3.34
N ILE A 386 0.80 -2.70 2.37
CA ILE A 386 1.91 -1.73 2.47
C ILE A 386 1.63 -0.70 3.56
N PHE A 387 0.39 -0.30 3.78
CA PHE A 387 0.02 0.67 4.82
C PHE A 387 0.04 0.08 6.23
N SER A 388 -0.31 -1.20 6.40
CA SER A 388 -0.25 -1.87 7.71
C SER A 388 1.19 -2.11 8.18
N ASN A 389 2.08 -2.46 7.26
CA ASN A 389 3.50 -2.64 7.56
C ASN A 389 4.24 -1.31 7.80
N SER A 390 3.81 -0.21 7.16
CA SER A 390 4.40 1.12 7.42
C SER A 390 4.05 1.69 8.80
N LYS A 391 2.94 1.28 9.41
CA LYS A 391 2.58 1.69 10.79
C LYS A 391 3.46 1.02 11.86
N ALA A 392 3.91 -0.21 11.63
CA ALA A 392 4.85 -0.87 12.53
C ALA A 392 6.22 -0.17 12.50
N ASP A 393 6.66 0.27 11.33
CA ASP A 393 7.96 0.95 11.17
C ASP A 393 7.96 2.40 11.70
N LEU A 394 6.82 3.09 11.69
CA LEU A 394 6.71 4.46 12.21
C LEU A 394 6.82 4.56 13.73
N ASN A 395 6.46 3.52 14.48
CA ASN A 395 6.59 3.50 15.94
C ASN A 395 8.03 3.26 16.44
N PHE A 396 8.93 2.80 15.56
CA PHE A 396 10.34 2.59 15.89
C PHE A 396 11.20 3.87 15.78
N MET A 397 10.65 4.96 15.23
CA MET A 397 11.41 6.19 14.94
C MET A 397 11.44 7.25 16.04
N SER A 398 10.85 7.00 17.22
CA SER A 398 10.77 8.04 18.26
C SER A 398 11.81 7.95 19.38
N VAL A 399 12.78 7.04 19.32
CA VAL A 399 13.79 6.92 20.39
C VAL A 399 15.20 6.77 19.80
N GLY A 400 16.02 7.79 19.97
CA GLY A 400 17.47 7.68 19.97
C GLY A 400 18.19 8.50 18.88
N THR A 401 18.60 9.67 19.24
CA THR A 401 19.79 10.33 18.68
C THR A 401 21.02 9.48 18.95
N PHE A 402 21.55 8.84 17.93
CA PHE A 402 22.89 8.31 17.97
C PHE A 402 23.74 8.99 16.91
N GLU A 403 24.64 9.83 17.37
CA GLU A 403 25.84 10.23 16.65
C GLU A 403 26.75 9.02 16.59
N ASN A 404 27.00 8.48 15.39
CA ASN A 404 28.22 7.74 15.09
C ASN A 404 28.49 7.73 13.59
N THR A 405 29.49 8.48 13.24
CA THR A 405 30.09 8.61 11.90
C THR A 405 31.00 7.42 11.52
N GLU A 406 31.11 6.40 12.38
CA GLU A 406 32.11 5.32 12.23
C GLU A 406 31.68 4.15 11.32
N ASN A 407 30.39 4.02 10.99
CA ASN A 407 29.93 2.87 10.22
C ASN A 407 30.29 2.85 8.73
N PHE A 408 30.86 3.94 8.21
CA PHE A 408 31.29 4.00 6.80
C PHE A 408 32.76 3.62 6.58
N GLU A 409 33.60 3.80 7.62
CA GLU A 409 34.97 3.32 7.59
C GLU A 409 35.06 1.80 7.75
N ILE A 410 34.13 1.19 8.50
CA ILE A 410 34.05 -0.26 8.68
C ILE A 410 33.77 -0.99 7.34
N LEU A 411 33.00 -0.36 6.44
CA LEU A 411 32.77 -0.92 5.08
C LEU A 411 34.06 -0.90 4.22
N HIS A 412 34.94 0.05 4.49
CA HIS A 412 36.21 0.17 3.79
C HIS A 412 37.23 -0.85 4.32
N GLU A 413 37.20 -1.13 5.62
CA GLU A 413 38.12 -2.10 6.25
C GLU A 413 37.72 -3.55 5.93
N ILE A 414 36.44 -3.88 5.93
CA ILE A 414 35.96 -5.24 5.59
C ILE A 414 36.26 -5.60 4.12
N SER A 415 36.24 -4.62 3.22
CA SER A 415 36.61 -4.87 1.82
C SER A 415 38.14 -4.96 1.62
N ALA A 416 38.91 -4.29 2.47
CA ALA A 416 40.37 -4.32 2.42
C ALA A 416 40.98 -5.60 3.05
N GLU A 417 40.40 -6.09 4.15
CA GLU A 417 40.87 -7.33 4.78
C GLU A 417 40.58 -8.57 3.95
N ARG A 418 39.45 -8.64 3.19
CA ARG A 418 39.16 -9.76 2.28
C ARG A 418 40.00 -9.76 1.01
N ALA A 419 40.52 -8.62 0.59
CA ALA A 419 41.44 -8.57 -0.56
C ALA A 419 42.87 -9.05 -0.22
N ASN A 420 43.25 -9.02 1.04
CA ASN A 420 44.58 -9.43 1.50
C ASN A 420 44.69 -10.88 2.03
N SER A 421 43.59 -11.63 2.08
CA SER A 421 43.55 -13.01 2.58
C SER A 421 43.48 -14.09 1.50
N ALA A 422 43.74 -13.77 0.24
CA ALA A 422 43.73 -14.68 -0.87
C ALA A 422 45.14 -15.18 -1.26
N GLU A 423 46.00 -15.44 -0.28
CA GLU A 423 47.21 -16.23 -0.49
C GLU A 423 47.32 -17.33 0.57
N GLU A 424 47.19 -18.56 0.05
CA GLU A 424 47.66 -19.86 0.56
C GLU A 424 47.51 -20.15 2.08
N GLN A 425 46.64 -21.13 2.39
CA GLN A 425 47.10 -22.36 3.05
C GLN A 425 45.99 -23.44 3.05
N SER A 426 46.23 -24.53 2.34
CA SER A 426 45.53 -25.79 2.42
C SER A 426 45.72 -26.46 3.78
N PHE A 427 44.65 -26.59 4.56
CA PHE A 427 44.56 -27.54 5.66
C PHE A 427 43.23 -28.28 5.57
N SER A 428 43.36 -29.58 5.26
CA SER A 428 42.30 -30.56 5.36
C SER A 428 42.04 -30.86 6.84
N LEU A 429 40.85 -30.63 7.34
CA LEU A 429 40.37 -31.18 8.61
C LEU A 429 39.02 -31.88 8.36
N ASP A 430 39.03 -33.17 8.68
CA ASP A 430 37.90 -34.07 8.59
C ASP A 430 36.67 -33.55 9.38
N LEU A 431 35.62 -33.30 8.68
CA LEU A 431 34.28 -32.88 9.19
C LEU A 431 33.36 -34.11 9.34
N ALA A 432 33.84 -35.15 9.99
CA ALA A 432 33.08 -36.40 10.12
C ALA A 432 32.61 -36.74 11.56
N GLU A 433 32.89 -35.93 12.58
CA GLU A 433 32.57 -36.35 13.95
C GLU A 433 31.74 -35.36 14.81
N LEU A 434 30.95 -34.43 14.25
CA LEU A 434 30.01 -33.62 15.07
C LEU A 434 28.70 -33.39 14.32
N GLN A 435 28.04 -34.43 13.89
CA GLN A 435 26.64 -34.39 13.45
C GLN A 435 25.83 -35.45 14.19
N GLU A 436 25.13 -35.05 15.21
CA GLU A 436 23.81 -35.46 15.72
C GLU A 436 23.66 -35.02 17.22
N PRO A 437 22.50 -34.62 17.72
CA PRO A 437 21.13 -34.82 17.27
C PRO A 437 20.17 -33.58 17.43
N LEU A 438 20.20 -32.58 16.65
CA LEU A 438 19.22 -31.49 16.73
C LEU A 438 18.29 -31.37 15.50
N GLU A 439 18.56 -32.07 14.41
CA GLU A 439 17.75 -32.01 13.19
C GLU A 439 16.44 -32.80 13.24
N HIS A 440 16.32 -33.79 14.13
CA HIS A 440 15.14 -34.67 14.14
C HIS A 440 13.88 -34.10 14.81
N VAL A 441 13.97 -33.06 15.61
CA VAL A 441 12.79 -32.50 16.32
C VAL A 441 12.15 -31.38 15.47
N GLN A 442 12.93 -30.55 14.80
CA GLN A 442 12.39 -29.48 13.95
C GLN A 442 11.86 -29.98 12.60
N GLN A 443 12.47 -30.99 12.01
CA GLN A 443 11.97 -31.58 10.75
C GLN A 443 10.64 -32.34 10.92
N ARG A 444 10.34 -32.91 12.09
CA ARG A 444 9.05 -33.58 12.32
C ARG A 444 7.88 -32.60 12.36
N ASP A 445 8.03 -31.43 12.93
CA ASP A 445 6.94 -30.43 12.98
C ASP A 445 6.71 -29.73 11.64
N TYR A 446 7.78 -29.45 10.88
CA TYR A 446 7.66 -28.89 9.52
C TYR A 446 7.06 -29.89 8.52
N SER A 447 7.49 -31.14 8.61
CA SER A 447 6.97 -32.23 7.77
C SER A 447 5.50 -32.55 8.06
N ALA A 448 5.07 -32.45 9.34
CA ALA A 448 3.67 -32.66 9.71
C ALA A 448 2.78 -31.51 9.22
N ARG A 449 3.22 -30.26 9.33
CA ARG A 449 2.46 -29.10 8.81
C ARG A 449 2.45 -29.04 7.29
N ALA A 450 3.56 -29.35 6.62
CA ALA A 450 3.61 -29.45 5.16
C ALA A 450 2.72 -30.59 4.64
N LYS A 451 2.75 -31.76 5.26
CA LYS A 451 1.85 -32.87 4.90
C LYS A 451 0.38 -32.58 5.19
N GLN A 452 0.07 -31.81 6.22
CA GLN A 452 -1.29 -31.39 6.51
C GLN A 452 -1.80 -30.35 5.51
N GLN A 453 -0.93 -29.42 5.07
CA GLN A 453 -1.25 -28.48 4.00
C GLN A 453 -1.32 -29.14 2.62
N GLU A 454 -0.46 -30.09 2.34
CA GLU A 454 -0.51 -30.90 1.12
C GLU A 454 -1.73 -31.82 1.09
N SER A 455 -2.11 -32.44 2.23
CA SER A 455 -3.32 -33.24 2.36
C SER A 455 -4.58 -32.38 2.19
N LEU A 456 -4.61 -31.16 2.74
CA LEU A 456 -5.69 -30.20 2.52
C LEU A 456 -5.77 -29.75 1.06
N ARG A 457 -4.61 -29.48 0.41
CA ARG A 457 -4.57 -29.17 -1.03
C ARG A 457 -5.02 -30.34 -1.89
N TYR A 458 -4.62 -31.56 -1.53
CA TYR A 458 -5.02 -32.76 -2.25
C TYR A 458 -6.51 -33.07 -2.07
N SER A 459 -7.07 -32.88 -0.86
CA SER A 459 -8.52 -32.97 -0.61
C SER A 459 -9.29 -31.92 -1.40
N MET A 460 -8.84 -30.65 -1.41
CA MET A 460 -9.48 -29.58 -2.20
C MET A 460 -9.36 -29.81 -3.71
N GLN A 461 -8.25 -30.40 -4.20
CA GLN A 461 -8.12 -30.78 -5.60
C GLN A 461 -8.98 -32.01 -5.97
N LEU A 462 -9.09 -32.99 -5.09
CA LEU A 462 -9.97 -34.16 -5.29
C LEU A 462 -11.44 -33.75 -5.24
N GLU A 463 -11.86 -32.91 -4.28
CA GLU A 463 -13.20 -32.35 -4.26
C GLU A 463 -13.50 -31.49 -5.51
N HIS A 464 -12.50 -30.77 -6.04
CA HIS A 464 -12.65 -30.02 -7.28
C HIS A 464 -12.78 -30.93 -8.51
N ILE A 465 -12.06 -32.07 -8.54
CA ILE A 465 -12.13 -33.05 -9.63
C ILE A 465 -13.44 -33.85 -9.54
N GLU A 466 -13.83 -34.28 -8.34
CA GLU A 466 -15.12 -34.98 -8.13
C GLU A 466 -16.33 -34.07 -8.43
N LEU A 467 -16.27 -32.78 -8.06
CA LEU A 467 -17.31 -31.80 -8.39
C LEU A 467 -17.36 -31.48 -9.89
N GLU A 468 -16.22 -31.46 -10.59
CA GLU A 468 -16.18 -31.30 -12.05
C GLU A 468 -16.72 -32.54 -12.79
N GLU A 469 -16.56 -33.74 -12.25
CA GLU A 469 -17.12 -34.98 -12.82
C GLU A 469 -18.62 -35.11 -12.52
N GLU A 470 -19.10 -34.79 -11.31
CA GLU A 470 -20.54 -34.75 -11.01
C GLU A 470 -21.27 -33.67 -11.80
N ASP A 471 -20.68 -32.50 -12.03
CA ASP A 471 -21.26 -31.43 -12.82
C ASP A 471 -21.37 -31.74 -14.32
N ARG A 472 -20.56 -32.67 -14.84
CA ARG A 472 -20.64 -33.09 -16.25
C ARG A 472 -21.89 -33.91 -16.58
N TYR A 473 -22.47 -34.60 -15.62
CA TYR A 473 -23.49 -35.61 -15.89
C TYR A 473 -24.89 -35.41 -15.22
N SER A 474 -25.02 -34.54 -14.22
CA SER A 474 -26.22 -34.48 -13.38
C SER A 474 -27.09 -33.22 -13.42
N LYS A 475 -26.60 -32.08 -13.96
CA LYS A 475 -27.34 -30.80 -13.87
C LYS A 475 -27.55 -30.15 -15.24
N SER A 476 -28.69 -29.43 -15.39
CA SER A 476 -28.95 -28.66 -16.61
C SER A 476 -27.95 -27.47 -16.75
N PRO A 477 -27.74 -26.96 -17.99
CA PRO A 477 -26.81 -25.83 -18.22
C PRO A 477 -27.08 -24.61 -17.33
N GLU A 478 -28.36 -24.32 -17.05
CA GLU A 478 -28.78 -23.20 -16.19
C GLU A 478 -28.51 -23.43 -14.70
N GLN A 479 -28.61 -24.69 -14.23
CA GLN A 479 -28.28 -25.06 -12.87
C GLN A 479 -26.76 -25.06 -12.61
N ARG A 480 -25.96 -25.46 -13.61
CA ARG A 480 -24.49 -25.37 -13.58
C ARG A 480 -24.02 -23.93 -13.46
N ASP A 481 -24.63 -23.04 -14.22
CA ASP A 481 -24.29 -21.63 -14.20
C ASP A 481 -24.68 -20.94 -12.89
N ARG A 482 -25.82 -21.30 -12.28
CA ARG A 482 -26.23 -20.82 -10.95
C ARG A 482 -25.26 -21.29 -9.85
N PHE A 483 -24.87 -22.56 -9.89
CA PHE A 483 -23.96 -23.15 -8.90
C PHE A 483 -22.53 -22.58 -9.04
N ARG A 484 -22.05 -22.38 -10.26
CA ARG A 484 -20.78 -21.68 -10.52
C ARG A 484 -20.79 -20.24 -10.02
N ARG A 485 -21.88 -19.52 -10.22
CA ARG A 485 -22.06 -18.14 -9.73
C ARG A 485 -22.15 -18.06 -8.21
N SER A 486 -22.73 -19.03 -7.52
CA SER A 486 -22.76 -19.06 -6.04
C SER A 486 -21.37 -19.35 -5.46
N LYS A 487 -20.63 -20.32 -6.01
CA LYS A 487 -19.25 -20.63 -5.54
C LYS A 487 -18.23 -19.54 -5.86
N ILE A 488 -18.36 -18.85 -7.01
CA ILE A 488 -17.53 -17.68 -7.32
C ILE A 488 -17.85 -16.52 -6.36
N ARG A 489 -19.09 -16.35 -5.94
CA ARG A 489 -19.47 -15.37 -4.91
C ARG A 489 -18.93 -15.74 -3.52
N GLU A 490 -19.07 -16.99 -3.09
CA GLU A 490 -18.55 -17.46 -1.80
C GLU A 490 -17.02 -17.38 -1.73
N GLY A 491 -16.29 -17.74 -2.79
CA GLY A 491 -14.83 -17.64 -2.84
C GLY A 491 -14.28 -16.21 -2.97
N ALA A 492 -15.04 -15.29 -3.59
CA ALA A 492 -14.65 -13.88 -3.68
C ALA A 492 -14.90 -13.11 -2.36
N ASP A 493 -15.88 -13.54 -1.56
CA ASP A 493 -16.17 -12.90 -0.26
C ASP A 493 -15.18 -13.31 0.84
N GLU A 494 -14.47 -14.42 0.69
CA GLU A 494 -13.51 -14.93 1.67
C GLU A 494 -12.10 -14.29 1.54
N TYR A 495 -11.78 -13.68 0.41
CA TYR A 495 -10.46 -13.06 0.15
C TYR A 495 -10.43 -11.54 0.30
N LEU A 496 -11.56 -10.87 0.49
CA LEU A 496 -11.63 -9.44 0.75
C LEU A 496 -12.01 -9.23 2.23
N GLN A 497 -11.02 -9.15 3.11
CA GLN A 497 -11.22 -8.55 4.42
C GLN A 497 -11.61 -7.08 4.21
N ARG A 498 -12.91 -6.82 4.18
CA ARG A 498 -13.43 -5.45 4.20
C ARG A 498 -13.00 -4.83 5.53
N PRO A 499 -12.48 -3.60 5.52
CA PRO A 499 -12.15 -2.93 6.78
C PRO A 499 -13.41 -2.91 7.65
N SER A 500 -13.27 -3.29 8.90
CA SER A 500 -14.36 -3.22 9.86
C SER A 500 -14.84 -1.77 10.03
N PRO A 501 -16.08 -1.51 10.42
CA PRO A 501 -16.53 -0.16 10.74
C PRO A 501 -15.61 0.57 11.73
N GLN A 502 -15.03 -0.15 12.67
CA GLN A 502 -14.08 0.39 13.65
C GLN A 502 -12.74 0.81 13.02
N GLU A 503 -12.24 0.04 12.06
CA GLU A 503 -11.01 0.42 11.32
C GLU A 503 -11.24 1.65 10.45
N LEU A 504 -12.45 1.80 9.88
CA LEU A 504 -12.84 2.99 9.13
C LEU A 504 -12.96 4.22 10.03
N ASP A 505 -13.59 4.09 11.19
CA ASP A 505 -13.70 5.18 12.18
C ASP A 505 -12.32 5.61 12.68
N LEU A 506 -11.43 4.65 12.97
CA LEU A 506 -10.04 4.92 13.34
C LEU A 506 -9.28 5.59 12.19
N PHE A 507 -9.48 5.15 10.96
CA PHE A 507 -8.88 5.77 9.79
C PHE A 507 -9.34 7.21 9.65
N PHE A 508 -10.66 7.50 9.66
CA PHE A 508 -11.19 8.85 9.52
C PHE A 508 -10.72 9.77 10.66
N ALA A 509 -10.74 9.30 11.90
CA ALA A 509 -10.17 10.05 13.04
C ALA A 509 -8.67 10.30 12.86
N SER A 510 -7.94 9.32 12.32
CA SER A 510 -6.50 9.45 12.07
C SER A 510 -6.16 10.53 11.05
N VAL A 511 -7.00 10.77 10.06
CA VAL A 511 -6.81 11.80 9.02
C VAL A 511 -7.47 13.13 9.35
N GLY A 512 -8.28 13.19 10.43
CA GLY A 512 -8.96 14.40 10.90
C GLY A 512 -10.32 14.64 10.23
N VAL A 513 -10.95 13.62 9.65
CA VAL A 513 -12.35 13.64 9.21
C VAL A 513 -13.22 13.45 10.44
N ASP A 514 -13.95 14.49 10.84
CA ASP A 514 -14.89 14.44 11.95
C ASP A 514 -16.30 14.05 11.48
N ASP A 515 -17.18 13.78 12.46
CA ASP A 515 -18.57 13.42 12.20
C ASP A 515 -19.34 14.52 11.43
N ALA A 516 -18.96 15.79 11.60
CA ALA A 516 -19.61 16.91 10.94
C ALA A 516 -19.28 16.90 9.44
N LEU A 517 -18.02 16.76 9.07
CA LEU A 517 -17.59 16.70 7.67
C LEU A 517 -18.13 15.44 6.98
N PHE A 518 -18.01 14.27 7.64
CA PHE A 518 -18.57 13.02 7.10
C PHE A 518 -20.08 13.13 6.93
N GLY A 519 -20.79 13.73 7.89
CA GLY A 519 -22.24 13.98 7.85
C GLY A 519 -22.66 14.90 6.71
N GLU A 520 -21.86 15.90 6.33
CA GLU A 520 -22.12 16.73 5.14
C GLU A 520 -22.12 15.88 3.86
N PHE A 521 -21.12 15.02 3.68
CA PHE A 521 -21.07 14.08 2.55
C PHE A 521 -22.27 13.13 2.56
N ALA A 522 -22.59 12.53 3.71
CA ALA A 522 -23.65 11.55 3.85
C ALA A 522 -25.04 12.11 3.54
N ARG A 523 -25.34 13.32 4.03
CA ARG A 523 -26.64 14.00 3.85
C ARG A 523 -26.93 14.29 2.38
N ASP A 524 -25.89 14.62 1.59
CA ASP A 524 -26.09 15.12 0.23
C ASP A 524 -25.64 14.12 -0.85
N PHE A 525 -25.12 12.95 -0.46
CA PHE A 525 -24.53 11.96 -1.35
C PHE A 525 -25.42 11.50 -2.53
N ALA A 526 -26.74 11.35 -2.31
CA ALA A 526 -27.70 10.98 -3.36
C ALA A 526 -28.40 12.18 -3.99
N LYS A 527 -28.12 13.38 -3.50
CA LYS A 527 -28.80 14.58 -4.01
C LYS A 527 -27.98 15.19 -5.14
N GLN A 528 -28.69 15.84 -6.05
CA GLN A 528 -28.05 16.73 -7.00
C GLN A 528 -27.54 17.96 -6.25
N VAL A 529 -26.28 18.33 -6.46
CA VAL A 529 -25.64 19.46 -5.78
C VAL A 529 -25.10 20.47 -6.79
N SER A 530 -24.98 21.74 -6.39
CA SER A 530 -24.31 22.74 -7.22
C SER A 530 -22.79 22.50 -7.24
N PHE A 531 -22.13 23.04 -8.27
CA PHE A 531 -20.66 22.99 -8.34
C PHE A 531 -20.00 23.61 -7.11
N GLU A 532 -20.51 24.75 -6.65
CA GLU A 532 -19.97 25.50 -5.52
C GLU A 532 -20.04 24.67 -4.22
N HIS A 533 -21.13 23.90 -4.04
CA HIS A 533 -21.25 23.00 -2.89
C HIS A 533 -20.27 21.83 -2.98
N PHE A 534 -20.14 21.21 -4.15
CA PHE A 534 -19.16 20.16 -4.42
C PHE A 534 -17.73 20.66 -4.15
N GLU A 535 -17.36 21.79 -4.75
CA GLU A 535 -16.04 22.40 -4.59
C GLU A 535 -15.73 22.71 -3.11
N ALA A 536 -16.72 23.21 -2.35
CA ALA A 536 -16.58 23.49 -0.93
C ALA A 536 -16.27 22.21 -0.12
N LEU A 537 -16.97 21.10 -0.39
CA LEU A 537 -16.72 19.82 0.29
C LEU A 537 -15.33 19.27 -0.02
N ILE A 538 -14.93 19.26 -1.29
CA ILE A 538 -13.60 18.81 -1.72
C ILE A 538 -12.51 19.68 -1.10
N THR A 539 -12.70 21.00 -1.09
CA THR A 539 -11.74 21.94 -0.51
C THR A 539 -11.63 21.77 1.01
N LYS A 540 -12.74 21.57 1.73
CA LYS A 540 -12.72 21.27 3.18
C LYS A 540 -11.86 20.02 3.45
N LEU A 541 -12.06 18.95 2.69
CA LEU A 541 -11.28 17.71 2.81
C LEU A 541 -9.80 17.95 2.52
N ALA A 542 -9.49 18.67 1.42
CA ALA A 542 -8.11 18.95 1.01
C ALA A 542 -7.37 19.89 1.97
N CYS A 543 -8.09 20.66 2.79
CA CYS A 543 -7.53 21.57 3.79
C CYS A 543 -7.33 20.94 5.18
N LEU A 544 -7.70 19.68 5.40
CA LEU A 544 -7.44 19.00 6.68
C LEU A 544 -5.93 18.97 6.99
N PRO A 545 -5.51 19.23 8.24
CA PRO A 545 -4.09 19.43 8.60
C PRO A 545 -3.16 18.27 8.21
N LYS A 546 -3.68 17.03 8.17
CA LYS A 546 -2.92 15.84 7.81
C LYS A 546 -2.93 15.53 6.31
N ILE A 547 -3.83 16.13 5.57
CA ILE A 547 -4.03 15.93 4.13
C ILE A 547 -3.43 17.10 3.34
N SER A 548 -3.48 18.31 3.92
CA SER A 548 -3.15 19.56 3.24
C SER A 548 -1.71 19.61 2.78
N ASP A 549 -1.54 19.81 1.47
CA ASP A 549 -0.29 20.11 0.80
C ASP A 549 -0.55 21.20 -0.26
N ALA A 550 0.35 22.17 -0.38
CA ALA A 550 0.23 23.25 -1.34
C ALA A 550 0.23 22.76 -2.80
N LEU A 551 1.06 21.75 -3.10
CA LEU A 551 1.11 21.13 -4.43
C LEU A 551 -0.17 20.37 -4.75
N LEU A 552 -0.74 19.64 -3.77
CA LEU A 552 -2.04 18.99 -3.90
C LEU A 552 -3.13 20.01 -4.25
N GLN A 553 -3.23 21.11 -3.48
CA GLN A 553 -4.24 22.15 -3.70
C GLN A 553 -4.11 22.79 -5.09
N GLU A 554 -2.90 22.98 -5.58
CA GLU A 554 -2.67 23.48 -6.94
C GLU A 554 -3.15 22.49 -8.00
N LYS A 555 -2.79 21.23 -7.85
CA LYS A 555 -3.14 20.16 -8.81
C LYS A 555 -4.63 19.81 -8.83
N LEU A 556 -5.39 20.11 -7.77
CA LEU A 556 -6.84 19.89 -7.75
C LEU A 556 -7.64 20.95 -8.53
N LYS A 557 -7.06 22.11 -8.85
CA LYS A 557 -7.76 23.19 -9.56
C LYS A 557 -8.25 22.78 -10.93
N GLU A 558 -7.43 22.11 -11.71
CA GLU A 558 -7.78 21.69 -13.06
C GLU A 558 -8.91 20.65 -13.07
N PRO A 559 -8.86 19.55 -12.30
CA PRO A 559 -9.96 18.60 -12.20
C PRO A 559 -11.27 19.24 -11.71
N LEU A 560 -11.22 20.13 -10.73
CA LEU A 560 -12.39 20.85 -10.28
C LEU A 560 -12.99 21.70 -11.42
N TYR A 561 -12.15 22.37 -12.18
CA TYR A 561 -12.60 23.14 -13.37
C TYR A 561 -13.22 22.21 -14.44
N LEU A 562 -12.66 21.02 -14.66
CA LEU A 562 -13.22 20.03 -15.58
C LEU A 562 -14.62 19.56 -15.10
N ILE A 563 -14.81 19.28 -13.82
CA ILE A 563 -16.13 18.96 -13.25
C ILE A 563 -17.11 20.12 -13.46
N LYS A 564 -16.68 21.36 -13.30
CA LYS A 564 -17.50 22.55 -13.57
C LYS A 564 -17.98 22.61 -15.01
N ILE A 565 -17.09 22.37 -15.98
CA ILE A 565 -17.43 22.29 -17.41
C ILE A 565 -18.40 21.15 -17.65
N LEU A 566 -18.15 19.98 -17.08
CA LEU A 566 -18.99 18.80 -17.20
C LEU A 566 -20.41 19.08 -16.74
N LEU A 567 -20.60 19.64 -15.56
CA LEU A 567 -21.92 20.02 -15.03
C LEU A 567 -22.65 21.04 -15.91
N ARG A 568 -21.91 21.95 -16.56
CA ARG A 568 -22.52 22.92 -17.50
C ARG A 568 -22.96 22.28 -18.80
N LYS A 569 -22.23 21.30 -19.31
CA LYS A 569 -22.52 20.62 -20.57
C LYS A 569 -23.57 19.54 -20.45
N PHE A 570 -23.62 18.86 -19.30
CA PHE A 570 -24.57 17.79 -19.00
C PHE A 570 -25.68 18.22 -18.05
N LYS A 571 -26.30 19.38 -18.30
CA LYS A 571 -27.35 19.95 -17.44
C LYS A 571 -28.58 19.04 -17.29
N ASP A 572 -28.86 18.23 -18.28
CA ASP A 572 -30.01 17.32 -18.32
C ASP A 572 -29.73 15.99 -17.60
N GLU A 573 -28.47 15.74 -17.20
CA GLU A 573 -28.08 14.56 -16.43
C GLU A 573 -28.22 14.86 -14.94
N ASN A 574 -29.04 14.09 -14.25
CA ASN A 574 -29.21 14.20 -12.79
C ASN A 574 -28.02 13.58 -12.04
N LEU A 575 -26.91 14.30 -11.96
CA LEU A 575 -25.71 13.82 -11.27
C LEU A 575 -25.82 14.08 -9.77
N SER A 576 -25.81 13.00 -8.98
CA SER A 576 -25.74 13.10 -7.51
C SER A 576 -24.32 13.47 -7.06
N LEU A 577 -24.19 13.94 -5.81
CA LEU A 577 -22.87 14.15 -5.20
C LEU A 577 -21.97 12.91 -5.29
N GLY A 578 -22.53 11.72 -5.09
CA GLY A 578 -21.78 10.46 -5.24
C GLY A 578 -21.22 10.25 -6.64
N ASN A 579 -22.03 10.54 -7.67
CA ASN A 579 -21.57 10.44 -9.07
C ASN A 579 -20.48 11.47 -9.38
N LEU A 580 -20.60 12.69 -8.82
CA LEU A 580 -19.57 13.73 -8.99
C LEU A 580 -18.25 13.33 -8.30
N ILE A 581 -18.32 12.76 -7.10
CA ILE A 581 -17.13 12.24 -6.40
C ILE A 581 -16.46 11.16 -7.24
N ASP A 582 -17.22 10.22 -7.80
CA ASP A 582 -16.66 9.14 -8.60
C ASP A 582 -16.03 9.65 -9.90
N LEU A 583 -16.66 10.58 -10.58
CA LEU A 583 -16.09 11.25 -11.77
C LEU A 583 -14.81 12.01 -11.39
N PHE A 584 -14.82 12.71 -10.28
CA PHE A 584 -13.66 13.43 -9.78
C PHE A 584 -12.51 12.49 -9.42
N LEU A 585 -12.78 11.39 -8.71
CA LEU A 585 -11.80 10.35 -8.42
C LEU A 585 -11.21 9.75 -9.69
N LEU A 586 -12.03 9.51 -10.71
CA LEU A 586 -11.57 9.02 -12.01
C LEU A 586 -10.57 10.00 -12.67
N GLU A 587 -10.87 11.29 -12.66
CA GLU A 587 -10.00 12.30 -13.26
C GLU A 587 -8.70 12.50 -12.46
N ILE A 588 -8.79 12.61 -11.13
CA ILE A 588 -7.59 12.80 -10.30
C ILE A 588 -6.71 11.56 -10.19
N SER A 589 -7.23 10.36 -10.47
CA SER A 589 -6.44 9.11 -10.48
C SER A 589 -5.31 9.13 -11.52
N ARG A 590 -5.43 9.94 -12.56
CA ARG A 590 -4.47 10.09 -13.67
C ARG A 590 -3.38 11.12 -13.36
N ILE A 591 -3.58 11.96 -12.35
CA ILE A 591 -2.67 13.06 -12.00
C ILE A 591 -1.48 12.54 -11.21
N LYS A 592 -0.31 13.07 -11.51
CA LYS A 592 0.92 12.83 -10.77
C LYS A 592 1.38 14.11 -10.09
N LEU A 593 1.80 13.96 -8.83
CA LEU A 593 2.48 15.00 -8.06
C LEU A 593 3.98 14.90 -8.35
N ASP A 594 4.60 15.98 -8.79
CA ASP A 594 6.03 16.00 -9.07
C ASP A 594 6.82 16.07 -7.76
N ASP A 595 7.79 15.16 -7.57
CA ASP A 595 8.73 15.26 -6.45
C ASP A 595 9.86 16.23 -6.82
N VAL A 596 9.72 17.48 -6.38
CA VAL A 596 10.71 18.56 -6.64
C VAL A 596 11.93 18.50 -5.70
N ARG A 597 11.95 17.56 -4.75
CA ARG A 597 12.99 17.43 -3.71
C ARG A 597 14.03 16.37 -4.06
N GLY A 598 14.20 16.09 -5.35
CA GLY A 598 14.97 14.97 -5.86
C GLY A 598 16.47 15.01 -5.57
N GLY A 599 17.04 13.81 -5.45
CA GLY A 599 18.47 13.55 -5.41
C GLY A 599 19.08 13.52 -6.81
N LYS A 600 20.25 12.90 -6.91
CA LYS A 600 21.03 12.84 -8.17
C LYS A 600 20.75 11.57 -8.99
N VAL A 601 20.45 10.45 -8.34
CA VAL A 601 20.14 9.17 -8.99
C VAL A 601 18.68 9.15 -9.41
N THR A 602 18.42 8.92 -10.69
CA THR A 602 17.06 9.01 -11.22
C THR A 602 16.31 7.66 -11.07
N VAL A 603 15.12 7.70 -10.46
CA VAL A 603 14.19 6.57 -10.40
C VAL A 603 13.02 6.85 -11.36
N MET A 604 12.74 5.92 -12.27
CA MET A 604 11.71 6.10 -13.29
C MET A 604 11.14 4.76 -13.77
N GLY A 605 9.95 4.77 -14.38
CA GLY A 605 9.40 3.62 -15.08
C GLY A 605 10.08 3.38 -16.44
N LEU A 606 9.81 2.21 -17.04
CA LEU A 606 10.38 1.82 -18.33
C LEU A 606 10.03 2.82 -19.46
N LEU A 607 8.78 3.25 -19.53
CA LEU A 607 8.34 4.15 -20.60
C LEU A 607 8.95 5.56 -20.50
N GLU A 608 9.23 6.01 -19.29
CA GLU A 608 9.89 7.29 -19.04
C GLU A 608 11.37 7.28 -19.44
N SER A 609 12.00 6.12 -19.54
CA SER A 609 13.41 5.95 -19.90
C SER A 609 13.65 6.00 -21.41
N ARG A 610 12.61 6.04 -22.24
CA ARG A 610 12.75 6.05 -23.71
C ARG A 610 13.56 7.23 -24.22
N GLY A 611 14.52 6.92 -25.09
CA GLY A 611 15.43 7.92 -25.66
C GLY A 611 16.49 8.45 -24.70
N LEU A 612 16.61 7.89 -23.47
CA LEU A 612 17.64 8.23 -22.50
C LEU A 612 18.75 7.19 -22.48
N GLN A 613 19.96 7.65 -22.12
CA GLN A 613 21.12 6.78 -21.94
C GLN A 613 21.74 7.01 -20.56
N PHE A 614 22.02 5.93 -19.86
CA PHE A 614 22.63 5.91 -18.54
C PHE A 614 23.91 5.08 -18.55
N ASP A 615 24.88 5.45 -17.73
CA ASP A 615 26.12 4.68 -17.56
C ASP A 615 25.94 3.55 -16.55
N GLY A 616 25.02 3.72 -15.57
CA GLY A 616 24.63 2.71 -14.62
C GLY A 616 23.12 2.48 -14.65
N VAL A 617 22.68 1.21 -14.75
CA VAL A 617 21.25 0.84 -14.77
C VAL A 617 20.98 -0.23 -13.73
N ILE A 618 19.97 0.00 -12.88
CA ILE A 618 19.53 -0.97 -11.86
C ILE A 618 18.04 -1.23 -12.05
N ILE A 619 17.64 -2.50 -12.12
CA ILE A 619 16.26 -2.91 -12.37
C ILE A 619 15.80 -3.87 -11.27
N PRO A 620 15.05 -3.40 -10.26
CA PRO A 620 14.42 -4.27 -9.26
C PRO A 620 13.10 -4.85 -9.76
N ASP A 621 12.53 -5.82 -9.02
CA ASP A 621 11.25 -6.48 -9.29
C ASP A 621 11.14 -7.08 -10.70
N PHE A 622 12.23 -7.63 -11.23
CA PHE A 622 12.25 -8.19 -12.58
C PHE A 622 11.63 -9.58 -12.63
N ASN A 623 10.35 -9.68 -12.28
CA ASN A 623 9.57 -10.91 -12.16
C ASN A 623 8.62 -11.12 -13.35
N ASP A 624 8.25 -12.39 -13.66
CA ASP A 624 7.44 -12.75 -14.85
C ASP A 624 6.00 -12.26 -14.79
N ASP A 625 5.48 -11.96 -13.63
CA ASP A 625 4.19 -11.32 -13.44
C ASP A 625 4.19 -9.81 -13.73
N LEU A 626 5.35 -9.15 -13.65
CA LEU A 626 5.54 -7.74 -13.92
C LEU A 626 6.22 -7.46 -15.28
N VAL A 627 7.11 -8.36 -15.72
CA VAL A 627 7.88 -8.23 -16.96
C VAL A 627 7.83 -9.54 -17.73
N PRO A 628 7.15 -9.61 -18.87
CA PRO A 628 6.45 -8.53 -19.56
C PRO A 628 5.14 -8.14 -18.89
N LYS A 629 4.85 -6.83 -18.87
CA LYS A 629 3.55 -6.33 -18.43
C LYS A 629 2.48 -6.78 -19.43
N ARG A 630 1.53 -7.56 -18.96
CA ARG A 630 0.42 -8.04 -19.81
C ARG A 630 -0.53 -6.89 -20.11
N SER A 631 -0.93 -6.76 -21.36
CA SER A 631 -1.98 -5.84 -21.76
C SER A 631 -3.33 -6.49 -21.43
N SER A 632 -4.07 -5.89 -20.50
CA SER A 632 -5.46 -6.22 -20.21
C SER A 632 -6.34 -5.13 -20.83
N GLY A 633 -7.41 -5.48 -21.52
CA GLY A 633 -8.38 -4.50 -22.01
C GLY A 633 -8.61 -4.49 -23.51
N GLU A 634 -8.24 -5.53 -24.22
CA GLU A 634 -8.67 -5.72 -25.60
C GLU A 634 -10.05 -6.37 -25.60
N MET A 635 -11.07 -5.53 -25.77
CA MET A 635 -12.46 -5.99 -25.73
C MET A 635 -12.95 -6.49 -27.08
N PHE A 636 -12.51 -5.88 -28.20
CA PHE A 636 -13.11 -6.05 -29.51
C PHE A 636 -12.32 -6.92 -30.50
N LEU A 637 -11.02 -7.07 -30.31
CA LEU A 637 -10.15 -7.81 -31.24
C LEU A 637 -9.44 -8.97 -30.55
N ASN A 638 -9.67 -10.17 -31.00
CA ASN A 638 -8.89 -11.31 -30.59
C ASN A 638 -7.52 -11.35 -31.33
N SER A 639 -6.59 -12.18 -30.85
CA SER A 639 -5.23 -12.29 -31.41
C SER A 639 -5.20 -12.69 -32.90
N THR A 640 -6.14 -13.51 -33.36
CA THR A 640 -6.23 -13.96 -34.77
C THR A 640 -6.63 -12.81 -35.69
N LEU A 641 -7.66 -12.05 -35.31
CA LEU A 641 -8.09 -10.89 -36.10
C LEU A 641 -7.00 -9.82 -36.16
N ARG A 642 -6.30 -9.58 -35.03
CA ARG A 642 -5.17 -8.66 -35.00
C ARG A 642 -4.07 -9.07 -35.99
N ALA A 643 -3.70 -10.35 -35.99
CA ALA A 643 -2.65 -10.86 -36.89
C ALA A 643 -3.05 -10.74 -38.34
N ARG A 644 -4.33 -11.05 -38.71
CA ARG A 644 -4.84 -10.93 -40.06
C ARG A 644 -4.91 -9.46 -40.54
N ALA A 645 -5.29 -8.56 -39.65
CA ALA A 645 -5.36 -7.14 -39.95
C ALA A 645 -3.99 -6.44 -39.90
N GLY A 646 -2.90 -7.13 -39.62
CA GLY A 646 -1.58 -6.54 -39.48
C GLY A 646 -1.40 -5.62 -38.28
N LEU A 647 -2.34 -5.63 -37.30
CA LEU A 647 -2.30 -4.82 -36.11
C LEU A 647 -1.23 -5.33 -35.13
N ILE A 648 -0.88 -4.49 -34.16
CA ILE A 648 0.11 -4.83 -33.14
C ILE A 648 -0.40 -6.01 -32.29
N SER A 649 0.33 -7.14 -32.35
CA SER A 649 0.01 -8.33 -31.58
C SER A 649 0.54 -8.25 -30.12
N HIS A 650 0.12 -9.20 -29.28
CA HIS A 650 0.70 -9.35 -27.93
C HIS A 650 2.21 -9.63 -27.98
N ALA A 651 2.66 -10.43 -28.96
CA ALA A 651 4.08 -10.72 -29.16
C ALA A 651 4.86 -9.46 -29.55
N ASP A 652 4.28 -8.59 -30.40
CA ASP A 652 4.91 -7.31 -30.75
C ASP A 652 5.04 -6.39 -29.54
N ARG A 653 4.04 -6.36 -28.67
CA ARG A 653 4.09 -5.57 -27.42
C ARG A 653 5.11 -6.13 -26.43
N GLU A 654 5.19 -7.43 -26.32
CA GLU A 654 6.22 -8.10 -25.51
C GLU A 654 7.63 -7.81 -26.05
N ASN A 655 7.82 -7.94 -27.35
CA ASN A 655 9.08 -7.64 -28.02
C ASN A 655 9.46 -6.15 -27.86
N LEU A 656 8.50 -5.24 -27.93
CA LEU A 656 8.73 -3.82 -27.69
C LEU A 656 9.21 -3.54 -26.25
N GLN A 657 8.60 -4.18 -25.25
CA GLN A 657 9.08 -4.06 -23.86
C GLN A 657 10.51 -4.58 -23.73
N ARG A 658 10.79 -5.74 -24.32
CA ARG A 658 12.14 -6.35 -24.35
C ARG A 658 13.13 -5.43 -25.07
N PHE A 659 12.73 -4.79 -26.16
CA PHE A 659 13.52 -3.81 -26.91
C PHE A 659 13.94 -2.60 -26.04
N TYR A 660 13.03 -2.11 -25.18
CA TYR A 660 13.38 -1.01 -24.28
C TYR A 660 14.39 -1.45 -23.22
N TYR A 661 14.19 -2.61 -22.58
CA TYR A 661 15.17 -3.13 -21.62
C TYR A 661 16.52 -3.43 -22.29
N ASP A 662 16.53 -4.04 -23.46
CA ASP A 662 17.76 -4.31 -24.24
C ASP A 662 18.50 -3.00 -24.52
N GLY A 663 17.79 -1.94 -24.90
CA GLY A 663 18.39 -0.63 -25.18
C GLY A 663 19.04 0.02 -23.96
N LEU A 664 18.41 -0.11 -22.78
CA LEU A 664 18.97 0.39 -21.53
C LEU A 664 20.22 -0.38 -21.12
N LEU A 665 20.18 -1.71 -21.19
CA LEU A 665 21.31 -2.59 -20.80
C LEU A 665 22.49 -2.43 -21.75
N ARG A 666 22.27 -2.31 -23.05
CA ARG A 666 23.34 -2.06 -24.06
C ARG A 666 23.99 -0.69 -23.89
N GLY A 667 23.23 0.32 -23.52
CA GLY A 667 23.75 1.67 -23.32
C GLY A 667 24.56 1.86 -22.03
N ALA A 668 24.44 0.93 -21.08
CA ALA A 668 25.03 1.08 -19.75
C ALA A 668 26.42 0.43 -19.66
N LYS A 669 27.35 1.09 -18.94
CA LYS A 669 28.67 0.53 -18.60
C LYS A 669 28.56 -0.56 -17.52
N LYS A 670 27.57 -0.44 -16.63
CA LYS A 670 27.25 -1.43 -15.59
C LYS A 670 25.75 -1.55 -15.42
N SER A 671 25.27 -2.76 -15.32
CA SER A 671 23.85 -3.05 -15.11
C SER A 671 23.64 -4.08 -14.03
N ALA A 672 22.63 -3.89 -13.18
CA ALA A 672 22.24 -4.82 -12.15
C ALA A 672 20.72 -5.08 -12.19
N ILE A 673 20.32 -6.33 -12.15
CA ILE A 673 18.92 -6.75 -12.15
C ILE A 673 18.67 -7.54 -10.87
N CYS A 674 17.55 -7.26 -10.18
CA CYS A 674 17.13 -8.14 -9.09
C CYS A 674 15.64 -8.47 -9.18
N TYR A 675 15.29 -9.60 -8.60
CA TYR A 675 13.94 -10.17 -8.65
C TYR A 675 13.60 -10.88 -7.33
N LEU A 676 12.31 -11.01 -7.07
CA LEU A 676 11.82 -11.79 -5.96
C LEU A 676 11.79 -13.28 -6.33
N GLN A 677 12.38 -14.11 -5.49
CA GLN A 677 12.44 -15.57 -5.68
C GLN A 677 11.65 -16.26 -4.58
N SER A 678 10.46 -16.75 -4.92
CA SER A 678 9.58 -17.51 -4.03
C SER A 678 8.87 -18.63 -4.81
N ILE A 679 8.08 -19.45 -4.13
CA ILE A 679 7.30 -20.52 -4.78
C ILE A 679 6.32 -19.92 -5.82
N GLU A 680 5.79 -18.72 -5.56
CA GLU A 680 4.79 -18.05 -6.40
C GLU A 680 5.39 -17.03 -7.38
N LYS A 681 6.63 -16.59 -7.16
CA LYS A 681 7.29 -15.53 -7.92
C LYS A 681 8.51 -16.07 -8.65
N LEU A 682 8.45 -16.03 -9.96
CA LEU A 682 9.54 -16.48 -10.85
C LEU A 682 10.25 -15.27 -11.47
N PRO A 683 11.56 -15.38 -11.75
CA PRO A 683 12.26 -14.37 -12.51
C PRO A 683 11.64 -14.20 -13.89
N SER A 684 11.69 -12.99 -14.42
CA SER A 684 11.19 -12.71 -15.77
C SER A 684 11.84 -13.59 -16.82
N ARG A 685 11.01 -14.10 -17.75
CA ARG A 685 11.48 -14.84 -18.95
C ARG A 685 12.46 -14.04 -19.81
N PHE A 686 12.45 -12.71 -19.70
CA PHE A 686 13.35 -11.84 -20.43
C PHE A 686 14.82 -11.98 -20.00
N LEU A 687 15.10 -12.46 -18.78
CA LEU A 687 16.48 -12.73 -18.32
C LEU A 687 17.21 -13.72 -19.24
N LYS A 688 16.48 -14.66 -19.86
CA LYS A 688 17.06 -15.61 -20.82
C LYS A 688 17.56 -14.95 -22.11
N SER A 689 17.10 -13.74 -22.41
CA SER A 689 17.46 -12.98 -23.61
C SER A 689 18.67 -12.07 -23.37
N PHE A 690 19.10 -11.91 -22.13
CA PHE A 690 20.23 -11.07 -21.73
C PHE A 690 21.37 -12.00 -21.26
N GLU A 691 22.59 -11.61 -21.56
CA GLU A 691 23.79 -12.29 -21.03
C GLU A 691 24.01 -11.80 -19.59
N VAL A 692 23.40 -12.51 -18.63
CA VAL A 692 23.44 -12.12 -17.22
C VAL A 692 24.42 -13.02 -16.45
N GLN A 693 25.19 -12.39 -15.54
CA GLN A 693 26.07 -13.06 -14.58
C GLN A 693 25.41 -13.05 -13.20
N GLN A 694 25.56 -14.14 -12.45
CA GLN A 694 25.04 -14.20 -11.09
C GLN A 694 25.86 -13.31 -10.15
N ASP A 695 25.17 -12.41 -9.46
CA ASP A 695 25.80 -11.57 -8.44
C ASP A 695 25.80 -12.30 -7.08
N ALA A 696 26.99 -12.73 -6.65
CA ALA A 696 27.19 -13.46 -5.40
C ALA A 696 28.08 -12.70 -4.40
N GLU A 697 28.34 -11.40 -4.64
CA GLU A 697 29.28 -10.59 -3.83
C GLU A 697 28.91 -10.55 -2.34
N PHE A 698 27.62 -10.46 -2.03
CA PHE A 698 27.11 -10.39 -0.65
C PHE A 698 26.08 -11.49 -0.40
N SER A 699 26.01 -11.98 0.86
CA SER A 699 24.94 -12.89 1.30
C SER A 699 23.61 -12.15 1.52
N GLN A 700 22.50 -12.86 1.75
CA GLN A 700 21.23 -12.21 2.13
C GLN A 700 21.34 -11.54 3.51
N GLU A 701 22.07 -12.18 4.44
CA GLU A 701 22.34 -11.64 5.77
C GLU A 701 23.15 -10.33 5.71
N ASP A 702 24.09 -10.20 4.77
CA ASP A 702 24.85 -8.97 4.58
C ASP A 702 23.92 -7.82 4.17
N TYR A 703 22.93 -8.07 3.28
CA TYR A 703 21.94 -7.05 2.91
C TYR A 703 21.00 -6.70 4.05
N LEU A 704 20.62 -7.66 4.90
CA LEU A 704 19.86 -7.37 6.12
C LEU A 704 20.65 -6.49 7.08
N ARG A 705 21.95 -6.75 7.26
CA ARG A 705 22.85 -5.97 8.13
C ARG A 705 23.09 -4.56 7.61
N LEU A 706 23.35 -4.41 6.32
CA LEU A 706 23.64 -3.10 5.70
C LEU A 706 22.59 -2.03 6.01
N PHE A 707 21.34 -2.42 6.17
CA PHE A 707 20.22 -1.51 6.40
C PHE A 707 19.54 -1.68 7.76
N GLY A 708 20.15 -2.50 8.67
CA GLY A 708 19.57 -2.76 9.97
C GLY A 708 18.20 -3.40 9.89
N LEU A 709 17.95 -4.19 8.86
CA LEU A 709 16.73 -4.99 8.70
C LEU A 709 16.83 -6.32 9.45
N GLU A 710 18.04 -6.75 9.86
CA GLU A 710 18.14 -7.72 10.94
C GLU A 710 17.54 -7.08 12.20
N GLU A 711 16.66 -7.80 12.86
CA GLU A 711 16.45 -7.50 14.28
C GLU A 711 17.83 -7.38 14.88
N PHE A 712 18.13 -6.19 15.39
CA PHE A 712 19.36 -5.93 16.08
C PHE A 712 19.40 -6.96 17.22
N LYS A 713 20.05 -8.10 16.99
CA LYS A 713 20.51 -8.93 18.11
C LYS A 713 21.66 -8.13 18.69
N PRO A 714 21.42 -7.31 19.73
CA PRO A 714 22.52 -6.58 20.31
C PRO A 714 23.51 -7.65 20.72
N ALA A 715 24.73 -7.53 20.26
CA ALA A 715 25.81 -8.27 20.86
C ALA A 715 25.61 -8.16 22.38
N LEU A 716 25.52 -9.27 23.05
CA LEU A 716 25.41 -9.34 24.50
C LEU A 716 26.71 -8.80 25.10
N CYS A 717 26.94 -7.49 24.94
CA CYS A 717 27.83 -6.80 25.84
C CYS A 717 27.18 -6.98 27.20
N GLY A 718 27.82 -7.77 28.06
CA GLY A 718 27.43 -7.92 29.44
C GLY A 718 27.29 -6.53 30.01
N GLN A 719 26.08 -5.97 29.99
CA GLN A 719 25.85 -4.77 30.77
C GLN A 719 25.96 -5.19 32.21
N GLU A 720 26.95 -4.67 32.85
CA GLU A 720 27.09 -4.77 34.28
C GLU A 720 25.79 -4.34 34.96
N ASP A 721 25.45 -5.01 36.05
CA ASP A 721 24.26 -4.61 36.80
C ASP A 721 24.46 -3.19 37.32
N PRO A 722 23.52 -2.25 37.09
CA PRO A 722 23.67 -0.91 37.65
C PRO A 722 23.78 -1.00 39.16
N VAL A 723 24.81 -0.34 39.70
CA VAL A 723 25.03 -0.20 41.11
C VAL A 723 24.74 1.25 41.50
N ALA A 724 23.85 1.45 42.46
CA ALA A 724 23.50 2.79 42.93
C ALA A 724 23.16 2.79 44.40
N ARG A 725 23.46 3.92 45.04
CA ARG A 725 22.96 4.19 46.37
C ARG A 725 21.56 4.78 46.27
N HIS A 726 20.59 4.15 46.91
CA HIS A 726 19.20 4.57 46.86
C HIS A 726 18.53 4.32 48.19
N ASP A 727 17.73 5.26 48.67
CA ASP A 727 16.93 5.06 49.87
C ASP A 727 15.58 4.48 49.47
N PHE A 728 15.35 3.19 49.69
CA PHE A 728 14.13 2.49 49.36
C PHE A 728 12.91 3.00 50.10
N PHE A 729 13.09 3.50 51.33
CA PHE A 729 12.04 3.96 52.24
C PHE A 729 11.92 5.48 52.32
N ALA A 730 12.64 6.25 51.47
CA ALA A 730 12.54 7.72 51.43
C ALA A 730 11.12 8.21 51.23
N GLU A 731 10.36 7.52 50.41
CA GLU A 731 8.96 7.77 50.09
C GLU A 731 8.06 6.72 50.75
N GLU A 732 6.75 7.02 50.85
CA GLU A 732 5.75 6.05 51.30
C GLU A 732 5.78 4.81 50.41
N LEU A 733 5.86 3.64 50.98
CA LEU A 733 5.91 2.37 50.25
C LEU A 733 4.51 1.94 49.86
N SER A 734 4.32 1.72 48.52
CA SER A 734 3.11 1.10 47.99
C SER A 734 3.35 -0.38 47.70
N PHE A 735 2.27 -1.18 47.67
CA PHE A 735 2.35 -2.58 47.27
C PHE A 735 2.98 -2.73 45.87
N SER A 736 2.59 -1.90 44.89
CA SER A 736 3.13 -1.97 43.55
C SER A 736 4.64 -1.71 43.48
N ARG A 737 5.15 -0.81 44.34
CA ARG A 737 6.60 -0.54 44.45
C ARG A 737 7.35 -1.71 45.03
N LEU A 738 6.82 -2.32 46.11
CA LEU A 738 7.37 -3.52 46.72
C LEU A 738 7.36 -4.71 45.76
N ASP A 739 6.20 -4.98 45.11
CA ASP A 739 6.04 -6.09 44.16
C ASP A 739 6.98 -5.96 42.95
N THR A 740 7.17 -4.73 42.42
CA THR A 740 8.12 -4.47 41.34
C THR A 740 9.56 -4.80 41.73
N PHE A 741 9.97 -4.47 42.97
CA PHE A 741 11.31 -4.78 43.45
C PHE A 741 11.52 -6.29 43.64
N LEU A 742 10.53 -6.97 44.22
CA LEU A 742 10.58 -8.42 44.45
C LEU A 742 10.53 -9.20 43.13
N GLU A 743 9.81 -8.71 42.14
CA GLU A 743 9.74 -9.33 40.83
C GLU A 743 11.07 -9.20 40.07
N CYS A 744 11.66 -8.00 40.04
CA CYS A 744 12.91 -7.74 39.33
C CYS A 744 13.55 -6.42 39.81
N LYS A 745 14.74 -6.51 40.43
CA LYS A 745 15.47 -5.33 40.92
C LYS A 745 15.85 -4.37 39.78
N ARG A 746 16.17 -4.90 38.57
CA ARG A 746 16.46 -4.09 37.41
C ARG A 746 15.23 -3.33 36.89
N LYS A 747 14.04 -3.93 36.94
CA LYS A 747 12.74 -3.27 36.61
C LYS A 747 12.48 -2.13 37.61
N TYR A 748 12.73 -2.40 38.90
CA TYR A 748 12.62 -1.38 39.95
C TYR A 748 13.57 -0.20 39.70
N TYR A 749 14.84 -0.49 39.34
CA TYR A 749 15.83 0.54 39.01
C TYR A 749 15.33 1.45 37.89
N TYR A 750 14.89 0.90 36.75
CA TYR A 750 14.44 1.72 35.66
C TYR A 750 13.22 2.56 36.02
N ARG A 751 12.27 2.02 36.76
CA ARG A 751 11.02 2.70 37.07
C ARG A 751 11.17 3.76 38.21
N TYR A 752 11.83 3.41 39.28
CA TYR A 752 11.83 4.21 40.53
C TYR A 752 13.16 4.91 40.85
N VAL A 753 14.27 4.40 40.36
CA VAL A 753 15.59 5.05 40.57
C VAL A 753 15.95 5.91 39.39
N PHE A 754 15.86 5.38 38.18
CA PHE A 754 16.16 6.10 36.94
C PHE A 754 14.97 6.95 36.45
N GLY A 755 13.76 6.65 36.88
CA GLY A 755 12.55 7.43 36.60
C GLY A 755 12.00 7.29 35.18
N LEU A 756 12.27 6.18 34.49
CA LEU A 756 11.71 5.93 33.17
C LEU A 756 10.20 5.70 33.27
N LYS A 757 9.45 6.46 32.51
CA LYS A 757 8.02 6.25 32.37
C LYS A 757 7.74 5.06 31.43
N GLU A 758 6.69 4.31 31.74
CA GLU A 758 6.18 3.27 30.85
C GLU A 758 5.79 3.90 29.52
N GLY A 759 6.18 3.27 28.38
CA GLY A 759 5.76 3.69 27.07
C GLY A 759 4.24 3.53 26.89
N LEU A 760 3.65 4.27 25.96
CA LEU A 760 2.25 4.08 25.58
C LEU A 760 2.09 2.67 25.01
N LYS A 761 1.28 1.85 25.69
CA LYS A 761 0.94 0.50 25.24
C LYS A 761 -0.20 0.60 24.23
N PHE A 762 0.09 0.36 22.96
CA PHE A 762 -0.93 0.21 21.93
C PHE A 762 -1.33 -1.26 21.84
N GLY A 763 -2.63 -1.57 22.03
CA GLY A 763 -3.18 -2.90 21.77
C GLY A 763 -3.33 -3.83 22.99
N GLU A 764 -3.19 -3.36 24.25
CA GLU A 764 -3.56 -4.18 25.40
C GLU A 764 -4.99 -3.89 25.88
N ASP A 765 -5.98 -4.41 25.19
CA ASP A 765 -7.40 -4.35 25.58
C ASP A 765 -7.64 -4.94 26.98
N ASN A 766 -6.81 -5.89 27.40
CA ASN A 766 -6.92 -6.58 28.69
C ASN A 766 -6.70 -5.65 29.91
N ALA A 767 -5.73 -4.75 29.85
CA ALA A 767 -5.48 -3.79 30.93
C ALA A 767 -6.57 -2.71 30.97
N LEU A 768 -7.05 -2.29 29.80
CA LEU A 768 -8.12 -1.33 29.66
C LEU A 768 -9.44 -1.90 30.17
N LEU A 769 -9.79 -3.14 29.81
CA LEU A 769 -10.97 -3.86 30.33
C LEU A 769 -10.94 -4.01 31.84
N GLY A 770 -9.75 -4.31 32.42
CA GLY A 770 -9.56 -4.32 33.88
C GLY A 770 -9.86 -2.97 34.53
N LYS A 771 -9.37 -1.88 33.96
CA LYS A 771 -9.61 -0.51 34.45
C LYS A 771 -11.09 -0.13 34.37
N ILE A 772 -11.77 -0.47 33.27
CA ILE A 772 -13.20 -0.23 33.09
C ILE A 772 -14.00 -1.00 34.13
N LEU A 773 -13.61 -2.24 34.40
CA LEU A 773 -14.25 -3.08 35.43
C LEU A 773 -14.16 -2.43 36.81
N HIS A 774 -12.97 -2.04 37.27
CA HIS A 774 -12.78 -1.35 38.55
C HIS A 774 -13.58 -0.05 38.64
N THR A 775 -13.52 0.79 37.59
CA THR A 775 -14.29 2.03 37.52
C THR A 775 -15.80 1.77 37.54
N SER A 776 -16.28 0.66 36.91
CA SER A 776 -17.69 0.30 36.93
C SER A 776 -18.19 -0.08 38.33
N PHE A 777 -17.41 -0.87 39.06
CA PHE A 777 -17.71 -1.17 40.47
C PHE A 777 -17.65 0.08 41.33
N GLN A 778 -16.67 0.93 41.17
CA GLN A 778 -16.56 2.22 41.86
C GLN A 778 -17.79 3.10 41.65
N ARG A 779 -18.25 3.25 40.41
CA ARG A 779 -19.45 4.06 40.10
C ARG A 779 -20.75 3.40 40.58
N LEU A 780 -20.79 2.08 40.67
CA LEU A 780 -21.94 1.36 41.18
C LEU A 780 -22.12 1.59 42.68
N TYR A 781 -21.00 1.63 43.43
CA TYR A 781 -20.95 1.76 44.88
C TYR A 781 -20.49 3.17 45.28
N GLU A 782 -21.30 4.18 44.98
CA GLU A 782 -20.94 5.60 45.29
C GLU A 782 -21.20 6.01 46.76
N ARG A 783 -22.07 5.26 47.44
CA ARG A 783 -22.49 5.60 48.82
C ARG A 783 -22.53 4.35 49.70
N ALA A 784 -22.15 4.52 50.97
CA ALA A 784 -22.22 3.45 51.94
C ALA A 784 -23.62 2.81 52.03
N GLY A 785 -23.68 1.50 52.16
CA GLY A 785 -24.91 0.71 52.21
C GLY A 785 -25.59 0.44 50.84
N MET A 786 -24.99 0.84 49.72
CA MET A 786 -25.48 0.45 48.39
C MET A 786 -25.27 -1.03 48.16
N LYS A 787 -26.22 -1.63 47.45
CA LYS A 787 -26.18 -3.05 47.06
C LYS A 787 -25.91 -3.24 45.58
N PHE A 788 -25.38 -4.40 45.23
CA PHE A 788 -25.13 -4.77 43.86
C PHE A 788 -26.44 -4.78 43.06
N SER A 789 -26.39 -4.28 41.83
CA SER A 789 -27.46 -4.30 40.88
C SER A 789 -26.88 -4.55 39.50
N MET A 790 -27.15 -5.73 38.96
CA MET A 790 -26.63 -6.08 37.63
C MET A 790 -27.14 -5.15 36.54
N GLN A 791 -28.38 -4.67 36.62
CA GLN A 791 -28.96 -3.73 35.66
C GLN A 791 -28.20 -2.39 35.66
N LYS A 792 -27.90 -1.83 36.85
CA LYS A 792 -27.12 -0.60 36.98
C LYS A 792 -25.68 -0.83 36.52
N PHE A 793 -25.06 -1.94 36.94
CA PHE A 793 -23.70 -2.29 36.54
C PHE A 793 -23.59 -2.38 35.03
N ARG A 794 -24.52 -3.10 34.35
CA ARG A 794 -24.55 -3.20 32.90
C ARG A 794 -24.62 -1.84 32.21
N SER A 795 -25.46 -0.94 32.70
CA SER A 795 -25.57 0.42 32.16
C SER A 795 -24.24 1.20 32.26
N ILE A 796 -23.62 1.18 33.46
CA ILE A 796 -22.35 1.89 33.74
C ILE A 796 -21.23 1.29 32.89
N TYR A 797 -21.08 -0.03 32.92
CA TYR A 797 -20.03 -0.73 32.19
C TYR A 797 -20.13 -0.53 30.69
N SER A 798 -21.34 -0.67 30.10
CA SER A 798 -21.58 -0.47 28.66
C SER A 798 -21.35 0.96 28.22
N GLN A 799 -21.56 1.95 29.09
CA GLN A 799 -21.23 3.34 28.82
C GLN A 799 -19.69 3.53 28.80
N LEU A 800 -19.01 3.07 29.85
CA LEU A 800 -17.54 3.20 29.96
C LEU A 800 -16.80 2.43 28.85
N ALA A 801 -17.28 1.25 28.51
CA ALA A 801 -16.69 0.44 27.42
C ALA A 801 -16.82 1.15 26.06
N ARG A 802 -17.97 1.80 25.78
CA ARG A 802 -18.15 2.63 24.58
C ARG A 802 -17.27 3.85 24.56
N GLU A 803 -17.19 4.57 25.68
CA GLU A 803 -16.29 5.74 25.83
C GLU A 803 -14.82 5.38 25.62
N ALA A 804 -14.43 4.16 25.98
CA ALA A 804 -13.09 3.64 25.84
C ALA A 804 -12.81 2.95 24.48
N GLY A 805 -13.82 2.85 23.59
CA GLY A 805 -13.66 2.21 22.28
C GLY A 805 -13.58 0.68 22.31
N ILE A 806 -14.07 0.03 23.37
CA ILE A 806 -14.08 -1.44 23.47
C ILE A 806 -15.15 -2.04 22.55
N ALA A 807 -14.79 -3.09 21.83
CA ALA A 807 -15.72 -3.82 20.97
C ALA A 807 -16.91 -4.34 21.76
N ARG A 808 -18.11 -4.18 21.19
CA ARG A 808 -19.37 -4.61 21.85
C ARG A 808 -19.35 -6.07 22.28
N PHE A 809 -18.76 -6.93 21.46
CA PHE A 809 -18.65 -8.37 21.77
C PHE A 809 -17.81 -8.62 23.03
N ASP A 810 -16.66 -7.97 23.17
CA ASP A 810 -15.78 -8.11 24.32
C ASP A 810 -16.43 -7.54 25.60
N ALA A 811 -17.11 -6.41 25.46
CA ALA A 811 -17.90 -5.83 26.55
C ALA A 811 -19.02 -6.76 27.05
N GLU A 812 -19.76 -7.38 26.13
CA GLU A 812 -20.82 -8.33 26.50
C GLU A 812 -20.26 -9.63 27.09
N LEU A 813 -19.08 -10.09 26.67
CA LEU A 813 -18.40 -11.25 27.25
C LEU A 813 -18.02 -11.01 28.71
N GLU A 814 -17.46 -9.80 29.01
CA GLU A 814 -17.16 -9.39 30.38
C GLU A 814 -18.44 -9.27 31.24
N LEU A 815 -19.50 -8.66 30.71
CA LEU A 815 -20.78 -8.55 31.41
C LEU A 815 -21.37 -9.92 31.75
N LYS A 816 -21.26 -10.92 30.87
CA LYS A 816 -21.66 -12.30 31.18
C LYS A 816 -20.84 -12.93 32.31
N SER A 817 -19.58 -12.56 32.41
CA SER A 817 -18.73 -13.01 33.54
C SER A 817 -19.18 -12.37 34.85
N VAL A 818 -19.53 -11.08 34.82
CA VAL A 818 -20.07 -10.37 36.01
C VAL A 818 -21.47 -10.89 36.40
N GLU A 819 -22.32 -11.24 35.45
CA GLU A 819 -23.63 -11.88 35.73
C GLU A 819 -23.49 -13.16 36.56
N LYS A 820 -22.45 -13.97 36.30
CA LYS A 820 -22.17 -15.17 37.12
C LYS A 820 -21.78 -14.86 38.56
N LEU A 821 -21.19 -13.65 38.80
CA LEU A 821 -20.84 -13.20 40.14
C LEU A 821 -22.00 -12.57 40.91
N ALA A 822 -23.12 -12.22 40.23
CA ALA A 822 -24.23 -11.52 40.86
C ALA A 822 -24.74 -12.21 42.13
N GLY A 823 -24.98 -13.50 42.06
CA GLY A 823 -25.45 -14.29 43.22
C GLY A 823 -24.43 -14.36 44.38
N LEU A 824 -23.12 -14.35 44.07
CA LEU A 824 -22.04 -14.32 45.07
C LEU A 824 -22.00 -12.94 45.77
N LEU A 825 -22.12 -11.86 44.99
CA LEU A 825 -22.14 -10.50 45.54
C LEU A 825 -23.39 -10.27 46.40
N GLU A 826 -24.56 -10.72 45.97
CA GLU A 826 -25.81 -10.65 46.71
C GLU A 826 -25.74 -11.46 48.00
N GLY A 827 -25.15 -12.64 48.00
CA GLY A 827 -24.93 -13.47 49.17
C GLY A 827 -23.96 -12.81 50.16
N HIS A 828 -22.85 -12.25 49.66
CA HIS A 828 -21.88 -11.50 50.47
C HIS A 828 -22.55 -10.28 51.16
N GLU A 829 -23.41 -9.56 50.43
CA GLU A 829 -24.08 -8.34 50.91
C GLU A 829 -25.24 -8.59 51.90
N GLN A 830 -25.57 -9.84 52.18
CA GLN A 830 -26.44 -10.19 53.29
C GLN A 830 -25.73 -10.09 54.66
N ILE A 831 -24.42 -10.34 54.64
CA ILE A 831 -23.59 -10.33 55.84
C ILE A 831 -22.84 -9.01 55.99
N TRP A 832 -22.26 -8.55 54.90
CA TRP A 832 -21.39 -7.39 54.79
C TRP A 832 -22.09 -6.24 54.10
N SER A 833 -21.91 -5.04 54.60
CA SER A 833 -22.46 -3.82 53.99
C SER A 833 -21.32 -2.98 53.36
N PHE A 834 -21.51 -2.50 52.13
CA PHE A 834 -20.56 -1.64 51.46
C PHE A 834 -20.25 -0.41 52.32
N SER A 835 -18.94 -0.19 52.63
CA SER A 835 -18.43 0.94 53.41
C SER A 835 -17.67 1.95 52.56
N GLY A 836 -16.83 1.50 51.59
CA GLY A 836 -16.09 2.41 50.72
C GLY A 836 -15.42 1.71 49.55
N SER A 837 -15.28 2.43 48.40
CA SER A 837 -14.53 1.99 47.24
C SER A 837 -13.36 2.90 46.94
N GLU A 838 -12.28 2.32 46.41
CA GLU A 838 -11.06 3.04 46.00
C GLU A 838 -10.48 3.89 47.18
N VAL A 839 -10.49 3.29 48.39
CA VAL A 839 -10.11 3.99 49.60
C VAL A 839 -8.61 4.11 49.69
N SER A 840 -8.10 5.35 49.68
CA SER A 840 -6.70 5.63 49.88
C SER A 840 -6.38 5.66 51.38
N LEU A 841 -5.46 4.80 51.79
CA LEU A 841 -5.03 4.67 53.18
C LEU A 841 -3.53 4.92 53.33
N LYS A 842 -3.15 5.44 54.46
CA LYS A 842 -1.75 5.52 54.92
C LYS A 842 -1.63 4.82 56.26
N GLY A 843 -0.54 4.09 56.44
CA GLY A 843 -0.25 3.35 57.66
C GLY A 843 1.24 3.32 57.91
N GLU A 844 1.60 2.66 58.99
CA GLU A 844 3.00 2.45 59.39
C GLU A 844 3.16 1.02 59.90
N LEU A 845 4.25 0.36 59.48
CA LEU A 845 4.62 -0.96 59.96
C LEU A 845 6.11 -0.95 60.33
N ASP A 846 6.42 -1.10 61.60
CA ASP A 846 7.79 -1.14 62.13
C ASP A 846 8.66 0.03 61.63
N GLY A 847 8.11 1.24 61.63
CA GLY A 847 8.79 2.48 61.20
C GLY A 847 8.76 2.74 59.70
N VAL A 848 8.26 1.80 58.89
CA VAL A 848 8.10 1.99 57.45
C VAL A 848 6.72 2.60 57.12
N ARG A 849 6.72 3.75 56.50
CA ARG A 849 5.48 4.42 56.05
C ARG A 849 4.90 3.68 54.85
N LEU A 850 3.66 3.24 54.97
CA LEU A 850 2.92 2.51 53.94
C LEU A 850 1.83 3.39 53.35
N SER A 851 1.60 3.26 52.05
CA SER A 851 0.47 3.89 51.40
C SER A 851 -0.16 2.90 50.41
N GLY A 852 -1.48 2.96 50.23
CA GLY A 852 -2.18 2.07 49.30
C GLY A 852 -3.60 2.53 49.06
N ARG A 853 -4.15 1.96 48.00
CA ARG A 853 -5.53 2.17 47.60
C ARG A 853 -6.21 0.81 47.52
N ILE A 854 -7.26 0.67 48.29
CA ILE A 854 -8.06 -0.55 48.38
C ILE A 854 -9.29 -0.43 47.54
N ASP A 855 -9.55 -1.42 46.69
CA ASP A 855 -10.64 -1.37 45.71
C ASP A 855 -12.02 -1.29 46.37
N ARG A 856 -12.26 -2.11 47.43
CA ARG A 856 -13.51 -2.11 48.17
C ARG A 856 -13.29 -2.54 49.64
N ILE A 857 -13.97 -1.85 50.52
CA ILE A 857 -14.05 -2.18 51.97
C ILE A 857 -15.53 -2.31 52.31
N ASP A 858 -15.88 -3.45 52.93
CA ASP A 858 -17.19 -3.72 53.50
C ASP A 858 -17.09 -3.84 54.99
N GLU A 859 -18.21 -3.63 55.72
CA GLU A 859 -18.30 -3.68 57.14
C GLU A 859 -19.52 -4.49 57.61
N ASP A 860 -19.36 -5.37 58.59
CA ASP A 860 -20.48 -6.09 59.18
C ASP A 860 -21.12 -5.28 60.31
N LYS A 861 -22.19 -5.80 60.90
CA LYS A 861 -22.94 -5.14 61.98
C LYS A 861 -22.13 -5.00 63.27
N THR A 862 -21.00 -5.66 63.40
CA THR A 862 -20.12 -5.62 64.58
C THR A 862 -18.92 -4.68 64.39
N GLY A 863 -18.79 -4.06 63.20
CA GLY A 863 -17.68 -3.15 62.86
C GLY A 863 -16.43 -3.87 62.33
N ARG A 864 -16.50 -5.21 62.04
CA ARG A 864 -15.41 -5.92 61.38
C ARG A 864 -15.38 -5.55 59.93
N LYS A 865 -14.17 -5.42 59.35
CA LYS A 865 -13.96 -5.05 57.95
C LYS A 865 -13.61 -6.22 57.08
N PHE A 866 -14.08 -6.16 55.85
CA PHE A 866 -13.76 -7.10 54.77
C PHE A 866 -13.20 -6.35 53.58
N ILE A 867 -11.96 -6.72 53.16
CA ILE A 867 -11.31 -6.12 52.01
C ILE A 867 -11.56 -6.97 50.78
N ILE A 868 -12.00 -6.36 49.69
CA ILE A 868 -12.14 -7.00 48.39
C ILE A 868 -11.24 -6.31 47.37
N ASP A 869 -10.44 -7.09 46.68
CA ASP A 869 -9.63 -6.63 45.54
C ASP A 869 -10.12 -7.36 44.26
N TYR A 870 -10.49 -6.60 43.26
CA TYR A 870 -11.06 -7.13 42.02
C TYR A 870 -9.98 -7.65 41.10
N LYS A 871 -10.16 -8.87 40.56
CA LYS A 871 -9.26 -9.46 39.57
C LYS A 871 -10.05 -9.95 38.35
N ARG A 872 -9.72 -9.41 37.18
CA ARG A 872 -10.26 -9.91 35.92
C ARG A 872 -9.79 -11.34 35.63
N GLY A 873 -8.50 -11.59 35.82
CA GLY A 873 -7.87 -12.91 35.68
C GLY A 873 -8.04 -13.83 36.90
N SER A 874 -7.40 -15.01 36.87
CA SER A 874 -7.43 -15.93 38.02
C SER A 874 -6.73 -15.36 39.24
N ALA A 875 -7.38 -15.42 40.41
CA ALA A 875 -6.85 -14.99 41.66
C ALA A 875 -5.65 -15.85 42.17
N LYS A 876 -5.56 -17.10 41.69
CA LYS A 876 -4.51 -18.05 42.11
C LYS A 876 -3.09 -17.53 41.91
N LYS A 877 -2.86 -16.75 40.85
CA LYS A 877 -1.57 -16.13 40.54
C LYS A 877 -1.17 -15.02 41.51
N HIS A 878 -2.11 -14.46 42.27
CA HIS A 878 -1.90 -13.36 43.19
C HIS A 878 -1.78 -13.80 44.63
N MET A 879 -2.09 -15.07 44.95
CA MET A 879 -2.07 -15.60 46.32
C MET A 879 -0.70 -15.65 46.95
N GLU A 880 0.36 -15.75 46.15
CA GLU A 880 1.76 -15.79 46.61
C GLU A 880 2.36 -14.38 46.77
N LYS A 881 1.59 -13.32 46.43
CA LYS A 881 1.99 -11.94 46.54
C LYS A 881 1.56 -11.31 47.89
N PHE A 882 2.27 -10.31 48.31
CA PHE A 882 1.99 -9.58 49.55
C PHE A 882 0.76 -8.67 49.53
N GLN A 883 0.00 -8.57 48.45
CA GLN A 883 -1.05 -7.55 48.28
C GLN A 883 -2.09 -7.56 49.41
N LEU A 884 -2.71 -8.68 49.68
CA LEU A 884 -3.74 -8.77 50.73
C LEU A 884 -3.12 -8.55 52.13
N THR A 885 -1.92 -9.07 52.37
CA THR A 885 -1.17 -8.87 53.64
C THR A 885 -0.79 -7.41 53.80
N PHE A 886 -0.40 -6.74 52.73
CA PHE A 886 -0.09 -5.31 52.72
C PHE A 886 -1.32 -4.45 53.03
N TYR A 887 -2.47 -4.79 52.52
CA TYR A 887 -3.74 -4.12 52.81
C TYR A 887 -4.20 -4.32 54.26
N ARG A 888 -3.97 -5.52 54.82
CA ARG A 888 -4.20 -5.78 56.25
C ARG A 888 -3.28 -4.92 57.14
N ALA A 889 -2.02 -4.75 56.77
CA ALA A 889 -1.07 -3.90 57.47
C ALA A 889 -1.49 -2.41 57.42
N LEU A 890 -2.02 -1.95 56.29
CA LEU A 890 -2.55 -0.58 56.11
C LEU A 890 -3.73 -0.24 57.00
N LEU A 891 -4.64 -1.21 57.21
CA LEU A 891 -5.82 -0.99 58.05
C LEU A 891 -5.49 -1.02 59.54
N ALA A 892 -4.34 -1.58 59.95
CA ALA A 892 -3.87 -1.72 61.34
C ALA A 892 -4.93 -2.29 62.31
N GLN A 893 -5.92 -3.06 61.75
CA GLN A 893 -6.96 -3.72 62.53
C GLN A 893 -7.24 -5.11 61.96
N GLU A 894 -7.77 -6.02 62.76
CA GLU A 894 -8.15 -7.35 62.28
C GLU A 894 -9.25 -7.24 61.23
N CYS A 895 -8.99 -7.75 60.03
CA CYS A 895 -9.95 -7.75 58.93
C CYS A 895 -9.86 -9.03 58.11
N GLU A 896 -10.99 -9.40 57.55
CA GLU A 896 -11.05 -10.42 56.48
C GLU A 896 -10.68 -9.80 55.13
N CYS A 897 -10.13 -10.61 54.23
CA CYS A 897 -9.79 -10.13 52.88
C CYS A 897 -9.92 -11.24 51.84
N ALA A 898 -10.24 -10.89 50.63
CA ALA A 898 -10.32 -11.81 49.49
C ALA A 898 -10.04 -11.10 48.15
N TYR A 899 -9.60 -11.88 47.18
CA TYR A 899 -9.72 -11.50 45.75
C TYR A 899 -11.09 -11.91 45.25
N LEU A 900 -11.77 -11.04 44.53
CA LEU A 900 -12.95 -11.39 43.71
C LEU A 900 -12.52 -11.54 42.25
N SER A 901 -12.46 -12.79 41.80
CA SER A 901 -12.00 -13.11 40.44
C SER A 901 -13.17 -13.32 39.50
N LEU A 902 -13.20 -12.57 38.36
CA LEU A 902 -14.16 -12.78 37.29
C LEU A 902 -13.95 -14.13 36.62
N LYS A 903 -12.69 -14.50 36.38
CA LYS A 903 -12.35 -15.75 35.70
C LYS A 903 -12.70 -16.98 36.54
N ASP A 904 -12.41 -16.95 37.82
CA ASP A 904 -12.66 -18.08 38.73
C ASP A 904 -14.12 -18.07 39.26
N CYS A 905 -14.89 -17.01 39.05
CA CYS A 905 -16.22 -16.74 39.56
C CYS A 905 -16.35 -17.06 41.07
N ALA A 906 -15.39 -16.59 41.86
CA ALA A 906 -15.32 -16.89 43.27
C ALA A 906 -14.58 -15.83 44.10
N PHE A 907 -14.88 -15.74 45.39
CA PHE A 907 -14.02 -15.15 46.39
C PHE A 907 -12.86 -16.11 46.72
N THR A 908 -11.64 -15.63 46.64
CA THR A 908 -10.45 -16.39 47.04
C THR A 908 -9.82 -15.74 48.28
N THR A 909 -9.95 -16.38 49.44
CA THR A 909 -9.43 -15.91 50.70
C THR A 909 -7.98 -16.37 50.89
N PRO A 910 -7.18 -15.68 51.73
CA PRO A 910 -5.82 -16.09 52.12
C PRO A 910 -5.77 -17.53 52.61
N GLY A 911 -4.77 -18.28 52.16
CA GLY A 911 -4.50 -19.66 52.57
C GLY A 911 -3.00 -19.86 52.82
N ASP A 912 -2.57 -21.11 52.91
CA ASP A 912 -1.18 -21.47 53.26
C ASP A 912 -0.09 -20.86 52.39
N LYS A 913 -0.48 -20.54 51.13
CA LYS A 913 0.45 -19.90 50.16
C LYS A 913 0.51 -18.37 50.26
N THR A 914 -0.39 -17.75 51.00
CA THR A 914 -0.42 -16.31 51.14
C THR A 914 0.61 -15.87 52.18
N PRO A 915 1.56 -14.97 51.87
CA PRO A 915 2.56 -14.51 52.82
C PRO A 915 1.91 -13.89 54.06
N SER A 916 2.41 -14.26 55.24
CA SER A 916 1.94 -13.71 56.52
C SER A 916 2.43 -12.27 56.75
N LEU A 917 1.90 -11.62 57.80
CA LEU A 917 2.38 -10.30 58.22
C LEU A 917 3.83 -10.39 58.70
N GLU A 918 4.23 -11.51 59.29
CA GLU A 918 5.60 -11.75 59.70
C GLU A 918 6.53 -11.83 58.51
N ASN A 919 6.14 -12.57 57.44
CA ASN A 919 6.92 -12.61 56.19
C ASN A 919 7.07 -11.22 55.55
N LEU A 920 6.07 -10.37 55.70
CA LEU A 920 6.19 -8.97 55.23
C LEU A 920 7.21 -8.20 56.03
N ARG A 921 7.20 -8.31 57.36
CA ARG A 921 8.19 -7.68 58.25
C ARG A 921 9.62 -8.14 57.97
N GLU A 922 9.82 -9.44 57.84
CA GLU A 922 11.13 -10.01 57.50
C GLU A 922 11.62 -9.49 56.14
N THR A 923 10.71 -9.43 55.13
CA THR A 923 11.05 -8.91 53.81
C THR A 923 11.46 -7.45 53.87
N LEU A 924 10.69 -6.61 54.57
CA LEU A 924 11.03 -5.18 54.72
C LEU A 924 12.34 -4.98 55.45
N SER A 925 12.61 -5.76 56.53
CA SER A 925 13.89 -5.72 57.25
C SER A 925 15.07 -6.18 56.40
N SER A 926 14.86 -7.17 55.52
CA SER A 926 15.89 -7.62 54.59
C SER A 926 16.22 -6.54 53.55
N ILE A 927 15.18 -5.86 53.03
CA ILE A 927 15.34 -4.75 52.07
C ILE A 927 16.09 -3.57 52.74
N ASP A 928 15.76 -3.24 53.96
CA ASP A 928 16.44 -2.18 54.72
C ASP A 928 17.94 -2.45 54.84
N LYS A 929 18.29 -3.68 55.19
CA LYS A 929 19.72 -4.13 55.31
C LYS A 929 20.40 -4.09 53.94
N GLU A 930 19.73 -4.47 52.87
CA GLU A 930 20.29 -4.46 51.52
C GLU A 930 20.59 -3.03 51.08
N PHE A 931 19.71 -2.09 51.34
CA PHE A 931 19.85 -0.69 50.93
C PHE A 931 20.73 0.16 51.91
N ALA A 932 21.23 -0.41 52.96
CA ALA A 932 22.21 0.25 53.84
C ALA A 932 23.54 0.58 53.13
N SER A 933 23.84 -0.08 51.99
CA SER A 933 25.01 0.13 51.14
C SER A 933 24.58 0.37 49.69
N GLU A 934 25.55 0.44 48.77
CA GLU A 934 25.27 0.44 47.34
C GLU A 934 24.66 -0.90 46.94
N VAL A 935 23.58 -0.83 46.13
CA VAL A 935 22.79 -1.98 45.69
C VAL A 935 23.04 -2.25 44.24
N ALA A 936 23.34 -3.49 43.87
CA ALA A 936 23.40 -3.98 42.53
C ALA A 936 21.98 -4.39 42.04
N PHE A 937 21.43 -3.67 41.13
CA PHE A 937 20.08 -3.93 40.59
C PHE A 937 20.12 -5.04 39.57
N THR A 938 20.18 -6.28 40.04
CA THR A 938 20.29 -7.49 39.22
C THR A 938 19.01 -7.79 38.43
N ARG A 939 19.14 -8.53 37.36
CA ARG A 939 17.99 -9.03 36.56
C ARG A 939 17.38 -10.23 37.28
N THR A 940 16.04 -10.37 37.09
CA THR A 940 15.38 -11.61 37.47
C THR A 940 15.79 -12.75 36.54
N GLN A 941 15.84 -13.97 37.09
CA GLN A 941 16.04 -15.18 36.30
C GLN A 941 14.71 -15.76 35.78
N ALA A 942 13.58 -15.22 36.20
CA ALA A 942 12.25 -15.66 35.77
C ALA A 942 11.95 -15.13 34.36
N VAL A 943 12.09 -15.98 33.35
CA VAL A 943 11.85 -15.64 31.93
C VAL A 943 10.43 -15.09 31.72
N GLN A 944 9.43 -15.63 32.42
CA GLN A 944 8.03 -15.18 32.30
C GLN A 944 7.84 -13.71 32.74
N SER A 945 8.60 -13.22 33.73
CA SER A 945 8.56 -11.82 34.15
C SER A 945 9.18 -10.87 33.13
N CYS A 946 10.05 -11.38 32.25
CA CYS A 946 10.68 -10.59 31.20
C CYS A 946 9.81 -10.52 29.93
N GLU A 947 8.95 -11.50 29.66
CA GLU A 947 8.12 -11.60 28.45
C GLU A 947 7.24 -10.37 28.28
N TYR A 948 6.63 -9.90 29.36
CA TYR A 948 5.71 -8.74 29.37
C TYR A 948 6.30 -7.51 30.06
N CYS A 949 7.64 -7.45 30.24
CA CYS A 949 8.28 -6.34 30.91
C CYS A 949 8.38 -5.11 30.01
N ASP A 950 7.90 -3.96 30.48
CA ASP A 950 7.93 -2.69 29.79
C ASP A 950 9.36 -2.23 29.43
N TYR A 951 10.35 -2.69 30.18
CA TYR A 951 11.77 -2.35 30.03
C TYR A 951 12.59 -3.44 29.35
N LYS A 952 11.96 -4.47 28.74
CA LYS A 952 12.69 -5.61 28.15
C LYS A 952 13.70 -5.18 27.08
N ILE A 953 13.33 -4.18 26.26
CA ILE A 953 14.18 -3.67 25.18
C ILE A 953 15.47 -3.04 25.78
N ILE A 954 15.34 -2.22 26.81
CA ILE A 954 16.47 -1.54 27.44
C ILE A 954 17.26 -2.52 28.30
N CYS A 955 16.58 -3.41 29.01
CA CYS A 955 17.17 -4.36 29.91
C CYS A 955 17.95 -5.47 29.21
N LYS A 956 17.72 -5.74 27.92
CA LYS A 956 18.28 -6.87 27.17
C LYS A 956 18.14 -8.20 27.94
N GLY A 957 16.97 -8.38 28.55
CA GLY A 957 16.63 -9.65 29.18
C GLY A 957 16.75 -10.79 28.19
N GLN A 958 17.43 -11.86 28.54
CA GLN A 958 17.50 -13.07 27.74
C GLN A 958 16.07 -13.56 27.47
N ILE A 959 15.63 -13.39 26.27
CA ILE A 959 14.54 -14.19 25.71
C ILE A 959 15.26 -15.24 24.88
N ASP A 960 15.44 -16.43 25.47
CA ASP A 960 15.90 -17.58 24.72
C ASP A 960 14.90 -17.83 23.55
N GLY A 961 15.34 -17.49 22.34
CA GLY A 961 15.02 -18.17 21.09
C GLY A 961 13.57 -18.50 20.72
N LYS A 962 12.55 -17.74 21.17
CA LYS A 962 11.17 -17.86 20.65
C LYS A 962 10.57 -16.48 20.46
N ILE A 963 10.79 -15.92 19.30
CA ILE A 963 9.93 -14.92 18.66
C ILE A 963 9.41 -15.54 17.40
#